data_8989eade9872391ccf79949464a91a74
#
_entry.id   8989eade9872391ccf79949464a91a74
#
_cell.length_a   1.000
_cell.length_b   1.000
_cell.length_c   1.000
_cell.angle_alpha   90.00
_cell.angle_beta   90.00
_cell.angle_gamma   90.00
#
_symmetry.space_group_name_H-M   'P 1'
#
loop_
_entity.id
_entity.type
_entity.pdbx_description
1 polymer ?
#
loop_
_entity_poly.entity_id
_entity_poly.type
_entity_poly.pdbx_seq_one_letter_code
_entity_poly.pdbx_strand_id
1 'polypeptide(L)'
;MSKPARLALLFGLLLALSSTISFAATCESHDVTITRDDWGIAHVRGRTDADAIFGMMYAQAEDDFNRIETNYLVSLGRRAEAEGESAIWQDLRQRLFIDSDTLQADFSKSPEWLRKLMGAWAAGLNCYLATHPQVRPRVITRFEPWMALSFSEGSIGGDIERVPLSQLEAFYGGKRLAMTADEHGLLFHEPQGSNGFAIAPSHTKNGHALLLINPHTSFFFRSEQRVTSSEGLNVYGAATWGQFFIYQGFNEHAGWMHTSSGTDNVDEFAETVVTDAGSKHSYRYGKELRPIKTKVVTLSYKAANGTLARRSFTTYATHHGPIVREANGKWIAFALMNKPVAALQQSFLRTKSSDYASFLEVAQLKANSSNNTLFADSKGTVAYLHPQFMPIRNDRYDYRKPVDGSDPATDWHGLHDLDSLPHVVTPANGWVMNTNNWPWTAAGADSPKAANFPRYMDQDGENPRGPHAQRVLGARNDFTLQTLLAAAFDSYLTAFARLIPSVLTAYDGLPQGDPARAKLAGPVELLRSWDYRWSLDSKPTSLAVFFGEALWSTAAEPAEAAGLSTWDYMADRTTPAQKLAALTQAADRLTQDFGSWQVPWGDINRFQRNDGAIVQTFDDAKPSTAVPFASSQWGSLASFGARRYPGTKRYYGTKGNSFVAVVEFGPSVRALAVSIGGASGHPESKHFVDQVQRYANGDLRPVYFYPKDLEGHIERSYRPGESGSGP
;
A
#
# COMPACT_ATOMS: atom_id res chain seq x y z
N MET A 1 67.95 0.81 -20.12
CA MET A 1 67.03 1.25 -19.10
C MET A 1 65.72 1.67 -19.74
N SER A 2 64.76 0.94 -19.48
CA SER A 2 63.36 1.02 -19.09
C SER A 2 62.33 1.23 -20.21
N LYS A 3 61.75 0.15 -20.63
CA LYS A 3 60.43 0.12 -21.28
C LYS A 3 59.52 -0.94 -20.63
N PRO A 4 58.99 -0.76 -19.39
CA PRO A 4 57.75 -1.46 -19.00
C PRO A 4 56.60 -0.55 -18.57
N ALA A 5 56.76 0.78 -18.40
CA ALA A 5 55.69 1.61 -17.83
C ALA A 5 54.58 2.02 -18.82
N ARG A 6 54.82 1.93 -20.15
CA ARG A 6 53.79 2.29 -21.16
C ARG A 6 52.79 1.17 -21.49
N LEU A 7 53.10 -0.09 -21.20
CA LEU A 7 52.23 -1.24 -21.51
C LEU A 7 51.13 -1.42 -20.45
N ALA A 8 51.39 -1.06 -19.19
CA ALA A 8 50.40 -1.19 -18.12
C ALA A 8 49.29 -0.13 -18.21
N LEU A 9 49.63 1.09 -18.73
CA LEU A 9 48.60 2.13 -18.95
C LEU A 9 47.65 1.82 -20.13
N LEU A 10 48.17 1.17 -21.19
CA LEU A 10 47.31 0.75 -22.31
C LEU A 10 46.37 -0.41 -21.93
N PHE A 11 46.78 -1.32 -21.07
CA PHE A 11 45.95 -2.43 -20.60
C PHE A 11 44.86 -1.96 -19.64
N GLY A 12 45.14 -0.97 -18.79
CA GLY A 12 44.13 -0.35 -17.92
C GLY A 12 43.10 0.48 -18.69
N LEU A 13 43.49 1.15 -19.78
CA LEU A 13 42.59 1.91 -20.64
C LEU A 13 41.71 1.00 -21.52
N LEU A 14 42.23 -0.15 -21.97
CA LEU A 14 41.45 -1.13 -22.73
C LEU A 14 40.43 -1.88 -21.87
N LEU A 15 40.74 -2.15 -20.58
CA LEU A 15 39.77 -2.74 -19.64
C LEU A 15 38.67 -1.76 -19.22
N ALA A 16 38.99 -0.47 -19.09
CA ALA A 16 38.00 0.56 -18.81
C ALA A 16 37.10 0.86 -20.03
N LEU A 17 37.68 0.82 -21.26
CA LEU A 17 36.91 0.97 -22.50
C LEU A 17 36.05 -0.27 -22.81
N SER A 18 36.50 -1.50 -22.49
CA SER A 18 35.71 -2.71 -22.73
C SER A 18 34.51 -2.81 -21.76
N SER A 19 34.63 -2.32 -20.52
CA SER A 19 33.48 -2.27 -19.61
C SER A 19 32.44 -1.22 -20.01
N THR A 20 32.87 -0.04 -20.45
CA THR A 20 31.95 1.02 -20.93
C THR A 20 31.23 0.62 -22.24
N ILE A 21 31.89 -0.05 -23.16
CA ILE A 21 31.28 -0.55 -24.41
C ILE A 21 30.27 -1.65 -24.12
N SER A 22 30.49 -2.53 -23.14
CA SER A 22 29.53 -3.57 -22.75
C SER A 22 28.25 -3.02 -22.10
N PHE A 23 28.33 -1.89 -21.38
CA PHE A 23 27.17 -1.25 -20.74
C PHE A 23 26.36 -0.40 -21.71
N ALA A 24 27.01 0.36 -22.59
CA ALA A 24 26.33 1.11 -23.66
C ALA A 24 25.55 0.17 -24.61
N ALA A 25 26.12 -0.98 -24.96
CA ALA A 25 25.47 -1.98 -25.80
C ALA A 25 24.18 -2.56 -25.18
N THR A 26 24.05 -2.60 -23.84
CA THR A 26 22.83 -3.06 -23.16
C THR A 26 21.69 -2.03 -23.18
N CYS A 27 21.98 -0.74 -23.20
CA CYS A 27 20.96 0.32 -23.32
C CYS A 27 20.43 0.38 -24.76
N GLU A 28 21.28 0.27 -25.75
CA GLU A 28 20.95 0.40 -27.18
C GLU A 28 20.18 -0.81 -27.74
N SER A 29 20.13 -1.94 -27.04
CA SER A 29 19.48 -3.16 -27.53
C SER A 29 17.93 -3.13 -27.45
N HIS A 30 17.34 -2.12 -26.80
CA HIS A 30 15.91 -1.99 -26.61
C HIS A 30 15.31 -0.88 -27.47
N ASP A 31 14.26 -1.21 -28.24
CA ASP A 31 13.53 -0.25 -29.07
C ASP A 31 12.40 0.39 -28.27
N VAL A 32 12.74 1.42 -27.53
CA VAL A 32 11.83 2.13 -26.62
C VAL A 32 12.04 3.63 -26.68
N THR A 33 10.96 4.38 -26.57
CA THR A 33 10.92 5.84 -26.39
C THR A 33 10.19 6.19 -25.12
N ILE A 34 10.72 7.13 -24.34
CA ILE A 34 10.09 7.71 -23.15
C ILE A 34 9.74 9.16 -23.51
N THR A 35 8.46 9.51 -23.38
CA THR A 35 7.97 10.86 -23.51
C THR A 35 7.48 11.33 -22.15
N ARG A 36 8.00 12.47 -21.65
CA ARG A 36 7.51 13.12 -20.43
C ARG A 36 6.48 14.17 -20.82
N ASP A 37 5.32 14.13 -20.19
CA ASP A 37 4.32 15.16 -20.35
C ASP A 37 4.60 16.38 -19.44
N ASP A 38 3.75 17.41 -19.51
CA ASP A 38 3.89 18.66 -18.74
C ASP A 38 3.69 18.48 -17.22
N TRP A 39 3.32 17.28 -16.75
CA TRP A 39 3.27 16.84 -15.34
C TRP A 39 4.44 15.92 -14.96
N GLY A 40 5.36 15.70 -15.87
CA GLY A 40 6.49 14.79 -15.69
C GLY A 40 6.14 13.31 -15.81
N ILE A 41 4.88 12.96 -16.10
CA ILE A 41 4.46 11.57 -16.21
C ILE A 41 5.14 10.91 -17.43
N ALA A 42 5.69 9.71 -17.21
CA ALA A 42 6.34 8.95 -18.27
C ALA A 42 5.33 8.21 -19.14
N HIS A 43 5.34 8.50 -20.44
CA HIS A 43 4.68 7.75 -21.49
C HIS A 43 5.72 6.88 -22.19
N VAL A 44 5.75 5.61 -21.85
CA VAL A 44 6.72 4.63 -22.35
C VAL A 44 6.13 3.89 -23.54
N ARG A 45 6.84 3.88 -24.65
CA ARG A 45 6.46 3.18 -25.86
C ARG A 45 7.56 2.22 -26.30
N GLY A 46 7.37 0.93 -26.10
CA GLY A 46 8.26 -0.12 -26.56
C GLY A 46 7.75 -0.84 -27.81
N ARG A 47 8.64 -1.46 -28.58
CA ARG A 47 8.25 -2.35 -29.68
C ARG A 47 7.67 -3.65 -29.15
N THR A 48 8.33 -4.24 -28.14
CA THR A 48 7.87 -5.45 -27.43
C THR A 48 7.45 -5.08 -26.00
N ASP A 49 6.79 -6.01 -25.30
CA ASP A 49 6.52 -5.86 -23.86
C ASP A 49 7.84 -5.70 -23.08
N ALA A 50 8.86 -6.47 -23.44
CA ALA A 50 10.17 -6.36 -22.80
C ALA A 50 10.82 -4.99 -23.01
N ASP A 51 10.74 -4.41 -24.23
CA ASP A 51 11.21 -3.04 -24.47
C ASP A 51 10.42 -2.01 -23.64
N ALA A 52 9.11 -2.18 -23.56
CA ALA A 52 8.27 -1.30 -22.75
C ALA A 52 8.61 -1.39 -21.25
N ILE A 53 8.85 -2.61 -20.73
CA ILE A 53 9.27 -2.81 -19.33
C ILE A 53 10.66 -2.22 -19.07
N PHE A 54 11.60 -2.37 -19.99
CA PHE A 54 12.90 -1.73 -19.89
C PHE A 54 12.77 -0.22 -19.73
N GLY A 55 12.00 0.43 -20.60
CA GLY A 55 11.74 1.88 -20.54
C GLY A 55 10.98 2.30 -19.28
N MET A 56 9.99 1.51 -18.85
CA MET A 56 9.24 1.74 -17.61
C MET A 56 10.17 1.79 -16.39
N MET A 57 11.12 0.86 -16.31
CA MET A 57 12.04 0.79 -15.18
C MET A 57 13.10 1.88 -15.20
N TYR A 58 13.58 2.23 -16.41
CA TYR A 58 14.47 3.35 -16.58
C TYR A 58 13.80 4.67 -16.14
N ALA A 59 12.57 4.92 -16.57
CA ALA A 59 11.81 6.12 -16.19
C ALA A 59 11.52 6.18 -14.68
N GLN A 60 11.18 5.05 -14.04
CA GLN A 60 11.02 5.01 -12.57
C GLN A 60 12.33 5.34 -11.86
N ALA A 61 13.46 4.83 -12.36
CA ALA A 61 14.76 5.09 -11.75
C ALA A 61 15.19 6.56 -11.90
N GLU A 62 14.84 7.21 -13.03
CA GLU A 62 15.02 8.68 -13.18
C GLU A 62 14.20 9.45 -12.16
N ASP A 63 12.99 9.00 -11.84
CA ASP A 63 12.10 9.72 -10.94
C ASP A 63 12.48 9.51 -9.46
N ASP A 64 12.78 8.27 -9.01
CA ASP A 64 13.15 7.99 -7.61
C ASP A 64 13.90 6.65 -7.46
N PHE A 65 15.15 6.58 -7.90
CA PHE A 65 15.98 5.38 -7.72
C PHE A 65 16.16 4.98 -6.25
N ASN A 66 16.29 5.96 -5.35
CA ASN A 66 16.46 5.70 -3.91
C ASN A 66 15.30 4.87 -3.34
N ARG A 67 14.07 5.14 -3.79
CA ARG A 67 12.88 4.42 -3.36
C ARG A 67 12.82 3.01 -3.95
N ILE A 68 13.24 2.84 -5.21
CA ILE A 68 13.37 1.52 -5.84
C ILE A 68 14.37 0.66 -5.07
N GLU A 69 15.57 1.17 -4.83
CA GLU A 69 16.61 0.45 -4.09
C GLU A 69 16.12 0.07 -2.68
N THR A 70 15.45 1.01 -1.99
CA THR A 70 14.91 0.76 -0.66
C THR A 70 13.91 -0.40 -0.66
N ASN A 71 12.98 -0.44 -1.63
CA ASN A 71 12.00 -1.52 -1.74
C ASN A 71 12.68 -2.87 -1.96
N TYR A 72 13.74 -2.92 -2.79
CA TYR A 72 14.50 -4.17 -3.00
C TYR A 72 15.41 -4.54 -1.83
N LEU A 73 15.93 -3.59 -1.08
CA LEU A 73 16.64 -3.89 0.17
C LEU A 73 15.72 -4.56 1.19
N VAL A 74 14.48 -4.09 1.29
CA VAL A 74 13.47 -4.69 2.17
C VAL A 74 13.06 -6.06 1.66
N SER A 75 12.64 -6.18 0.40
CA SER A 75 12.10 -7.44 -0.14
C SER A 75 13.14 -8.56 -0.21
N LEU A 76 14.43 -8.23 -0.34
CA LEU A 76 15.54 -9.18 -0.32
C LEU A 76 16.06 -9.48 1.09
N GLY A 77 15.58 -8.78 2.14
CA GLY A 77 16.13 -8.89 3.50
C GLY A 77 17.59 -8.47 3.57
N ARG A 78 17.91 -7.27 3.04
CA ARG A 78 19.25 -6.66 2.96
C ARG A 78 19.29 -5.22 3.52
N ARG A 79 18.25 -4.80 4.21
CA ARG A 79 18.13 -3.45 4.75
C ARG A 79 19.24 -3.14 5.76
N ALA A 80 19.63 -4.11 6.57
CA ALA A 80 20.69 -3.95 7.56
C ALA A 80 22.07 -3.62 6.94
N GLU A 81 22.31 -3.98 5.68
CA GLU A 81 23.54 -3.60 4.95
C GLU A 81 23.63 -2.08 4.73
N ALA A 82 22.49 -1.39 4.61
CA ALA A 82 22.41 0.07 4.45
C ALA A 82 22.23 0.80 5.79
N GLU A 83 21.39 0.29 6.69
CA GLU A 83 20.85 1.01 7.84
C GLU A 83 21.43 0.56 9.19
N GLY A 84 22.20 -0.53 9.20
CA GLY A 84 22.89 -1.03 10.40
C GLY A 84 22.15 -2.17 11.10
N GLU A 85 22.71 -2.61 12.23
CA GLU A 85 22.26 -3.81 12.95
C GLU A 85 20.81 -3.72 13.45
N SER A 86 20.28 -2.52 13.68
CA SER A 86 18.89 -2.33 14.12
C SER A 86 17.85 -2.90 13.14
N ALA A 87 18.18 -2.97 11.84
CA ALA A 87 17.30 -3.53 10.82
C ALA A 87 17.41 -5.06 10.65
N ILE A 88 18.29 -5.74 11.41
CA ILE A 88 18.60 -7.17 11.19
C ILE A 88 17.40 -8.09 11.41
N TRP A 89 16.47 -7.71 12.30
CA TRP A 89 15.28 -8.51 12.59
C TRP A 89 14.24 -8.40 11.48
N GLN A 90 14.16 -7.25 10.82
CA GLN A 90 13.34 -7.07 9.62
C GLN A 90 13.89 -7.93 8.47
N ASP A 91 15.20 -7.94 8.30
CA ASP A 91 15.87 -8.78 7.30
C ASP A 91 15.66 -10.27 7.61
N LEU A 92 15.79 -10.69 8.86
CA LEU A 92 15.52 -12.08 9.25
C LEU A 92 14.07 -12.47 8.97
N ARG A 93 13.09 -11.62 9.34
CA ARG A 93 11.67 -11.84 9.06
C ARG A 93 11.44 -12.09 7.57
N GLN A 94 12.01 -11.24 6.72
CA GLN A 94 11.90 -11.38 5.27
C GLN A 94 12.54 -12.66 4.77
N ARG A 95 13.75 -12.99 5.26
CA ARG A 95 14.53 -14.16 4.83
C ARG A 95 13.98 -15.50 5.33
N LEU A 96 13.05 -15.52 6.27
CA LEU A 96 12.28 -16.73 6.62
C LEU A 96 11.38 -17.21 5.47
N PHE A 97 10.89 -16.29 4.63
CA PHE A 97 9.96 -16.57 3.54
C PHE A 97 10.58 -16.39 2.16
N ILE A 98 11.49 -15.45 2.00
CA ILE A 98 12.14 -15.09 0.74
C ILE A 98 13.57 -15.58 0.74
N ASP A 99 13.81 -16.63 -0.04
CA ASP A 99 15.14 -17.26 -0.17
C ASP A 99 15.72 -17.06 -1.57
N SER A 100 16.91 -16.48 -1.66
CA SER A 100 17.54 -16.14 -2.94
C SER A 100 17.78 -17.34 -3.84
N ASP A 101 18.19 -18.50 -3.26
CA ASP A 101 18.45 -19.70 -4.04
C ASP A 101 17.15 -20.27 -4.62
N THR A 102 16.07 -20.23 -3.83
CA THR A 102 14.73 -20.61 -4.28
C THR A 102 14.23 -19.70 -5.40
N LEU A 103 14.38 -18.37 -5.25
CA LEU A 103 13.96 -17.42 -6.29
C LEU A 103 14.75 -17.58 -7.59
N GLN A 104 16.06 -17.90 -7.53
CA GLN A 104 16.86 -18.20 -8.73
C GLN A 104 16.38 -19.47 -9.43
N ALA A 105 16.05 -20.50 -8.66
CA ALA A 105 15.48 -21.73 -9.20
C ALA A 105 14.09 -21.49 -9.81
N ASP A 106 13.25 -20.67 -9.18
CA ASP A 106 11.92 -20.31 -9.67
C ASP A 106 12.01 -19.42 -10.93
N PHE A 107 12.95 -18.48 -10.98
CA PHE A 107 13.26 -17.74 -12.20
C PHE A 107 13.62 -18.67 -13.37
N SER A 108 14.49 -19.64 -13.13
CA SER A 108 14.94 -20.57 -14.16
C SER A 108 13.78 -21.42 -14.74
N LYS A 109 12.77 -21.73 -13.92
CA LYS A 109 11.58 -22.51 -14.28
C LYS A 109 10.41 -21.65 -14.75
N SER A 110 10.50 -20.33 -14.63
CA SER A 110 9.45 -19.41 -15.05
C SER A 110 9.20 -19.51 -16.58
N PRO A 111 8.00 -19.20 -17.07
CA PRO A 111 7.73 -19.12 -18.50
C PRO A 111 8.71 -18.19 -19.22
N GLU A 112 9.06 -18.50 -20.45
CA GLU A 112 10.05 -17.73 -21.22
C GLU A 112 9.69 -16.25 -21.35
N TRP A 113 8.42 -15.95 -21.63
CA TRP A 113 7.94 -14.57 -21.72
C TRP A 113 8.17 -13.80 -20.41
N LEU A 114 7.92 -14.43 -19.25
CA LEU A 114 8.11 -13.78 -17.94
C LEU A 114 9.61 -13.57 -17.64
N ARG A 115 10.47 -14.56 -18.00
CA ARG A 115 11.92 -14.38 -17.87
C ARG A 115 12.44 -13.22 -18.73
N LYS A 116 11.90 -13.03 -19.94
CA LYS A 116 12.21 -11.87 -20.79
C LYS A 116 11.84 -10.55 -20.13
N LEU A 117 10.67 -10.46 -19.50
CA LEU A 117 10.24 -9.25 -18.78
C LEU A 117 11.13 -8.98 -17.58
N MET A 118 11.43 -9.99 -16.75
CA MET A 118 12.35 -9.85 -15.60
C MET A 118 13.78 -9.49 -16.07
N GLY A 119 14.21 -9.98 -17.21
CA GLY A 119 15.47 -9.58 -17.85
C GLY A 119 15.47 -8.09 -18.24
N ALA A 120 14.41 -7.62 -18.87
CA ALA A 120 14.22 -6.24 -19.26
C ALA A 120 14.10 -5.29 -18.05
N TRP A 121 13.40 -5.73 -17.00
CA TRP A 121 13.35 -5.04 -15.72
C TRP A 121 14.76 -4.77 -15.16
N ALA A 122 15.59 -5.81 -15.05
CA ALA A 122 16.95 -5.66 -14.55
C ALA A 122 17.81 -4.79 -15.48
N ALA A 123 17.66 -4.97 -16.80
CA ALA A 123 18.39 -4.20 -17.80
C ALA A 123 18.07 -2.71 -17.74
N GLY A 124 16.79 -2.31 -17.55
CA GLY A 124 16.37 -0.91 -17.41
C GLY A 124 17.00 -0.22 -16.21
N LEU A 125 16.99 -0.86 -15.05
CA LEU A 125 17.61 -0.34 -13.83
C LEU A 125 19.15 -0.26 -13.95
N ASN A 126 19.77 -1.29 -14.53
CA ASN A 126 21.22 -1.30 -14.72
C ASN A 126 21.67 -0.29 -15.78
N CYS A 127 20.88 -0.08 -16.83
CA CYS A 127 21.14 0.97 -17.83
C CYS A 127 21.09 2.37 -17.17
N TYR A 128 20.10 2.63 -16.33
CA TYR A 128 20.03 3.87 -15.57
C TYR A 128 21.30 4.10 -14.73
N LEU A 129 21.70 3.11 -13.95
CA LEU A 129 22.92 3.22 -13.13
C LEU A 129 24.20 3.44 -13.96
N ALA A 130 24.29 2.82 -15.14
CA ALA A 130 25.43 2.97 -16.04
C ALA A 130 25.49 4.37 -16.67
N THR A 131 24.32 4.98 -16.98
CA THR A 131 24.22 6.29 -17.62
C THR A 131 24.19 7.45 -16.64
N HIS A 132 23.99 7.18 -15.33
CA HIS A 132 23.95 8.18 -14.26
C HIS A 132 25.04 7.91 -13.19
N PRO A 133 26.32 8.09 -13.51
CA PRO A 133 27.43 7.73 -12.60
C PRO A 133 27.47 8.60 -11.32
N GLN A 134 26.73 9.69 -11.26
CA GLN A 134 26.54 10.51 -10.04
C GLN A 134 25.63 9.82 -9.01
N VAL A 135 24.71 8.94 -9.42
CA VAL A 135 23.85 8.17 -8.54
C VAL A 135 24.71 7.16 -7.75
N ARG A 136 24.54 7.12 -6.45
CA ARG A 136 25.29 6.25 -5.55
C ARG A 136 24.33 5.27 -4.88
N PRO A 137 24.19 4.03 -5.38
CA PRO A 137 23.44 2.99 -4.68
C PRO A 137 24.00 2.79 -3.28
N ARG A 138 23.13 2.56 -2.31
CA ARG A 138 23.54 2.28 -0.92
C ARG A 138 24.13 0.88 -0.78
N VAL A 139 23.60 -0.11 -1.54
CA VAL A 139 23.97 -1.53 -1.49
C VAL A 139 23.86 -2.20 -2.85
N ILE A 140 22.77 -1.97 -3.61
CA ILE A 140 22.48 -2.72 -4.85
C ILE A 140 23.10 -2.00 -6.05
N THR A 141 24.31 -2.38 -6.39
CA THR A 141 25.06 -1.81 -7.54
C THR A 141 24.71 -2.48 -8.87
N ARG A 142 24.01 -3.63 -8.83
CA ARG A 142 23.55 -4.39 -10.00
C ARG A 142 22.28 -5.17 -9.66
N PHE A 143 21.28 -5.06 -10.51
CA PHE A 143 20.04 -5.82 -10.43
C PHE A 143 20.16 -7.10 -11.28
N GLU A 144 19.74 -8.23 -10.71
CA GLU A 144 19.69 -9.52 -11.39
C GLU A 144 18.21 -9.89 -11.67
N PRO A 145 17.88 -10.50 -12.81
CA PRO A 145 16.49 -10.75 -13.23
C PRO A 145 15.62 -11.46 -12.18
N TRP A 146 16.18 -12.42 -11.43
CA TRP A 146 15.47 -13.16 -10.40
C TRP A 146 15.04 -12.31 -9.21
N MET A 147 15.69 -11.16 -8.98
CA MET A 147 15.35 -10.26 -7.87
C MET A 147 13.92 -9.71 -8.00
N ALA A 148 13.39 -9.57 -9.20
CA ALA A 148 12.01 -9.16 -9.42
C ALA A 148 10.99 -10.05 -8.71
N LEU A 149 11.28 -11.35 -8.54
CA LEU A 149 10.44 -12.29 -7.80
C LEU A 149 10.38 -12.03 -6.30
N SER A 150 11.35 -11.30 -5.71
CA SER A 150 11.30 -10.93 -4.31
C SER A 150 10.23 -9.87 -4.00
N PHE A 151 9.77 -9.14 -5.02
CA PHE A 151 8.78 -8.06 -4.90
C PHE A 151 7.70 -8.20 -5.99
N SER A 152 7.14 -9.40 -6.10
CA SER A 152 6.25 -9.80 -7.19
C SER A 152 4.83 -9.23 -7.07
N GLU A 153 4.36 -9.02 -5.84
CA GLU A 153 3.02 -8.50 -5.56
C GLU A 153 2.98 -7.98 -4.11
N GLY A 154 2.15 -6.94 -3.86
CA GLY A 154 2.10 -6.27 -2.56
C GLY A 154 1.61 -7.15 -1.41
N SER A 155 0.71 -8.11 -1.67
CA SER A 155 0.15 -8.98 -0.64
C SER A 155 1.20 -9.82 0.09
N ILE A 156 2.15 -10.43 -0.65
CA ILE A 156 3.16 -11.32 -0.04
C ILE A 156 3.99 -10.55 0.99
N GLY A 157 4.46 -9.35 0.62
CA GLY A 157 5.22 -8.50 1.52
C GLY A 157 4.41 -8.08 2.75
N GLY A 158 3.17 -7.66 2.55
CA GLY A 158 2.26 -7.26 3.62
C GLY A 158 1.92 -8.41 4.58
N ASP A 159 1.74 -9.62 4.06
CA ASP A 159 1.49 -10.81 4.88
C ASP A 159 2.74 -11.19 5.72
N ILE A 160 3.95 -11.10 5.17
CA ILE A 160 5.20 -11.31 5.90
C ILE A 160 5.34 -10.30 7.05
N GLU A 161 4.94 -9.04 6.84
CA GLU A 161 5.02 -7.99 7.84
C GLU A 161 4.10 -8.20 9.05
N ARG A 162 3.10 -9.07 8.96
CA ARG A 162 2.25 -9.48 10.10
C ARG A 162 3.02 -10.23 11.19
N VAL A 163 4.20 -10.78 10.90
CA VAL A 163 5.08 -11.40 11.91
C VAL A 163 5.68 -10.32 12.83
N PRO A 164 5.38 -10.32 14.15
CA PRO A 164 5.88 -9.30 15.07
C PRO A 164 7.39 -9.44 15.31
N LEU A 165 8.15 -8.37 15.05
CA LEU A 165 9.61 -8.37 15.19
C LEU A 165 10.07 -8.65 16.62
N SER A 166 9.38 -8.13 17.62
CA SER A 166 9.72 -8.36 19.05
C SER A 166 9.61 -9.83 19.45
N GLN A 167 8.66 -10.57 18.89
CA GLN A 167 8.49 -12.00 19.14
C GLN A 167 9.54 -12.82 18.38
N LEU A 168 9.83 -12.42 17.13
CA LEU A 168 10.88 -13.02 16.33
C LEU A 168 12.25 -12.86 17.01
N GLU A 169 12.55 -11.66 17.51
CA GLU A 169 13.77 -11.37 18.27
C GLU A 169 13.84 -12.18 19.55
N ALA A 170 12.76 -12.29 20.32
CA ALA A 170 12.72 -13.11 21.53
C ALA A 170 13.05 -14.59 21.23
N PHE A 171 12.56 -15.12 20.13
CA PHE A 171 12.78 -16.52 19.76
C PHE A 171 14.18 -16.80 19.23
N TYR A 172 14.69 -15.99 18.28
CA TYR A 172 15.98 -16.21 17.63
C TYR A 172 17.15 -15.48 18.28
N GLY A 173 16.90 -14.45 19.08
CA GLY A 173 17.93 -13.60 19.69
C GLY A 173 18.19 -13.84 21.18
N GLY A 174 17.29 -14.50 21.88
CA GLY A 174 17.43 -14.85 23.29
C GLY A 174 17.42 -13.63 24.27
N LYS A 175 17.18 -12.41 23.79
CA LYS A 175 17.06 -11.20 24.63
C LYS A 175 15.99 -10.27 24.03
N ARG A 176 15.16 -9.70 24.90
CA ARG A 176 14.20 -8.65 24.54
C ARG A 176 14.94 -7.31 24.46
N LEU A 177 14.99 -6.70 23.28
CA LEU A 177 15.27 -5.28 23.13
C LEU A 177 13.92 -4.53 23.13
N ALA A 178 13.85 -3.43 23.85
CA ALA A 178 12.68 -2.55 23.81
C ALA A 178 12.70 -1.81 22.46
N MET A 179 11.89 -2.25 21.50
CA MET A 179 11.67 -1.52 20.27
C MET A 179 10.51 -0.53 20.48
N THR A 180 10.71 0.69 20.04
CA THR A 180 9.65 1.70 20.09
C THR A 180 8.65 1.45 18.95
N ALA A 181 7.36 1.50 19.28
CA ALA A 181 6.25 1.24 18.34
C ALA A 181 6.22 2.19 17.12
N ASP A 182 6.96 3.28 17.14
CA ASP A 182 6.91 4.35 16.14
C ASP A 182 7.75 4.10 14.87
N GLU A 183 8.76 3.24 14.93
CA GLU A 183 9.63 2.98 13.78
C GLU A 183 9.02 2.04 12.74
N HIS A 184 8.00 1.26 13.12
CA HIS A 184 7.40 0.23 12.27
C HIS A 184 6.34 0.76 11.30
N GLY A 185 5.70 1.89 11.60
CA GLY A 185 4.55 2.40 10.84
C GLY A 185 4.87 3.18 9.58
N LEU A 186 6.14 3.53 9.32
CA LEU A 186 6.46 4.57 8.34
C LEU A 186 7.00 4.09 7.00
N LEU A 187 7.56 2.88 6.90
CA LEU A 187 8.35 2.55 5.71
C LEU A 187 7.67 1.62 4.72
N PHE A 188 6.91 0.61 5.14
CA PHE A 188 6.53 -0.48 4.22
C PHE A 188 5.15 -1.09 4.42
N HIS A 189 4.38 -0.67 5.41
CA HIS A 189 2.98 -1.08 5.44
C HIS A 189 2.27 -0.45 4.26
N GLU A 190 1.73 -1.27 3.36
CA GLU A 190 0.61 -0.80 2.55
C GLU A 190 -0.43 -0.31 3.57
N PRO A 191 -0.63 1.02 3.71
CA PRO A 191 -1.47 1.52 4.78
C PRO A 191 -2.85 0.94 4.58
N GLN A 192 -3.42 0.41 5.63
CA GLN A 192 -4.77 -0.11 5.62
C GLN A 192 -5.74 1.03 5.35
N GLY A 193 -6.05 1.24 4.09
CA GLY A 193 -6.99 2.28 3.69
C GLY A 193 -6.98 2.45 2.17
N SER A 194 -8.15 2.35 1.56
CA SER A 194 -8.36 2.63 0.14
C SER A 194 -9.85 2.79 -0.10
N ASN A 195 -10.25 3.48 -1.16
CA ASN A 195 -11.61 3.46 -1.66
C ASN A 195 -11.62 3.04 -3.13
N GLY A 196 -12.48 2.12 -3.48
CA GLY A 196 -12.79 1.78 -4.85
C GLY A 196 -14.30 1.82 -5.06
N PHE A 197 -14.77 2.50 -6.13
CA PHE A 197 -16.16 2.51 -6.55
C PHE A 197 -16.22 2.16 -8.03
N ALA A 198 -17.17 1.31 -8.42
CA ALA A 198 -17.47 1.07 -9.82
C ALA A 198 -18.97 1.27 -10.05
N ILE A 199 -19.32 2.05 -11.08
CA ILE A 199 -20.68 2.45 -11.39
C ILE A 199 -21.10 1.86 -12.73
N ALA A 200 -22.17 1.08 -12.74
CA ALA A 200 -22.71 0.47 -13.94
C ALA A 200 -23.37 1.50 -14.88
N PRO A 201 -23.46 1.25 -16.18
CA PRO A 201 -24.09 2.12 -17.18
C PRO A 201 -25.51 2.57 -16.83
N SER A 202 -26.28 1.72 -16.13
CA SER A 202 -27.64 2.03 -15.66
C SER A 202 -27.72 3.20 -14.67
N HIS A 203 -26.61 3.55 -14.04
CA HIS A 203 -26.50 4.63 -13.05
C HIS A 203 -25.56 5.76 -13.50
N THR A 204 -25.27 5.84 -14.79
CA THR A 204 -24.46 6.91 -15.38
C THR A 204 -25.26 7.70 -16.41
N LYS A 205 -24.98 8.98 -16.52
CA LYS A 205 -25.67 9.88 -17.46
C LYS A 205 -25.41 9.51 -18.93
N ASN A 206 -24.19 9.01 -19.21
CA ASN A 206 -23.75 8.72 -20.58
C ASN A 206 -23.93 7.26 -20.97
N GLY A 207 -24.40 6.39 -20.07
CA GLY A 207 -24.49 4.95 -20.30
C GLY A 207 -23.13 4.24 -20.38
N HIS A 208 -22.08 4.81 -19.77
CA HIS A 208 -20.74 4.23 -19.71
C HIS A 208 -20.38 3.86 -18.29
N ALA A 209 -19.69 2.72 -18.09
CA ALA A 209 -19.20 2.35 -16.77
C ALA A 209 -18.14 3.35 -16.27
N LEU A 210 -18.14 3.60 -14.94
CA LEU A 210 -17.15 4.45 -14.29
C LEU A 210 -16.40 3.68 -13.20
N LEU A 211 -15.13 4.07 -12.95
CA LEU A 211 -14.31 3.51 -11.90
C LEU A 211 -13.60 4.63 -11.11
N LEU A 212 -13.66 4.56 -9.79
CA LEU A 212 -12.79 5.30 -8.88
C LEU A 212 -11.63 4.42 -8.44
N ILE A 213 -10.42 4.92 -8.63
CA ILE A 213 -9.16 4.34 -8.14
C ILE A 213 -8.60 5.31 -7.09
N ASN A 214 -8.63 4.92 -5.80
CA ASN A 214 -8.18 5.79 -4.72
C ASN A 214 -7.48 4.99 -3.61
N PRO A 215 -6.21 4.56 -3.82
CA PRO A 215 -5.41 3.95 -2.77
C PRO A 215 -5.04 4.98 -1.69
N HIS A 216 -5.21 4.60 -0.43
CA HIS A 216 -4.74 5.35 0.72
C HIS A 216 -3.41 4.76 1.23
N THR A 217 -2.36 4.94 0.47
CA THR A 217 -1.03 4.45 0.82
C THR A 217 -0.16 5.57 1.42
N SER A 218 1.04 5.22 1.86
CA SER A 218 2.07 6.22 2.17
C SER A 218 2.26 7.14 0.96
N PHE A 219 2.43 8.43 1.22
CA PHE A 219 2.67 9.38 0.16
C PHE A 219 3.96 9.01 -0.57
N PHE A 220 3.98 9.24 -1.89
CA PHE A 220 5.11 8.87 -2.76
C PHE A 220 5.40 7.36 -2.83
N PHE A 221 4.42 6.52 -2.48
CA PHE A 221 4.58 5.06 -2.54
C PHE A 221 4.55 4.52 -3.98
N ARG A 222 3.91 5.25 -4.92
CA ARG A 222 3.68 4.79 -6.29
C ARG A 222 4.21 5.77 -7.32
N SER A 223 4.67 5.22 -8.47
CA SER A 223 4.99 5.91 -9.70
C SER A 223 3.80 5.87 -10.64
N GLU A 224 3.38 7.02 -11.15
CA GLU A 224 2.33 7.12 -12.15
C GLU A 224 2.93 7.07 -13.55
N GLN A 225 2.42 6.19 -14.42
CA GLN A 225 2.98 5.98 -15.75
C GLN A 225 1.94 5.52 -16.77
N ARG A 226 2.23 5.77 -18.04
CA ARG A 226 1.60 5.12 -19.18
C ARG A 226 2.60 4.23 -19.89
N VAL A 227 2.24 2.97 -20.15
CA VAL A 227 3.14 1.98 -20.76
C VAL A 227 2.44 1.30 -21.91
N THR A 228 3.10 1.28 -23.08
CA THR A 228 2.55 0.70 -24.32
C THR A 228 3.56 -0.14 -25.05
N SER A 229 3.09 -1.18 -25.73
CA SER A 229 3.88 -2.01 -26.67
C SER A 229 3.08 -2.38 -27.90
N SER A 230 3.77 -2.83 -28.95
CA SER A 230 3.12 -3.42 -30.12
C SER A 230 2.61 -4.85 -29.87
N GLU A 231 2.89 -5.43 -28.70
CA GLU A 231 2.40 -6.74 -28.26
C GLU A 231 1.11 -6.65 -27.42
N GLY A 232 0.43 -5.50 -27.45
CA GLY A 232 -0.88 -5.29 -26.84
C GLY A 232 -0.86 -4.77 -25.41
N LEU A 233 0.29 -4.40 -24.84
CA LEU A 233 0.31 -3.62 -23.61
C LEU A 233 -0.08 -2.19 -23.92
N ASN A 234 -1.11 -1.67 -23.22
CA ASN A 234 -1.60 -0.30 -23.38
C ASN A 234 -2.29 0.14 -22.09
N VAL A 235 -1.51 0.49 -21.08
CA VAL A 235 -1.98 0.66 -19.70
C VAL A 235 -1.54 2.00 -19.12
N TYR A 236 -2.41 2.59 -18.30
CA TYR A 236 -2.13 3.77 -17.48
C TYR A 236 -2.47 3.51 -16.02
N GLY A 237 -1.69 4.05 -15.11
CA GLY A 237 -1.99 4.02 -13.67
C GLY A 237 -0.75 4.08 -12.80
N ALA A 238 -0.89 3.54 -11.60
CA ALA A 238 0.13 3.59 -10.56
C ALA A 238 0.83 2.24 -10.39
N ALA A 239 2.16 2.23 -10.55
CA ALA A 239 3.05 1.13 -10.21
C ALA A 239 3.71 1.38 -8.84
N THR A 240 3.93 0.36 -8.03
CA THR A 240 4.81 0.50 -6.87
C THR A 240 6.25 0.62 -7.35
N TRP A 241 7.02 1.53 -6.75
CA TRP A 241 8.40 1.78 -7.17
C TRP A 241 9.23 0.50 -7.22
N GLY A 242 9.74 0.20 -8.40
CA GLY A 242 10.52 -1.00 -8.69
C GLY A 242 9.72 -2.17 -9.26
N GLN A 243 8.38 -2.15 -9.25
CA GLN A 243 7.55 -3.14 -9.94
C GLN A 243 7.37 -2.76 -11.42
N PHE A 244 7.36 -3.76 -12.31
CA PHE A 244 7.27 -3.55 -13.75
C PHE A 244 5.84 -3.78 -14.31
N PHE A 245 4.84 -3.51 -13.51
CA PHE A 245 3.43 -3.58 -13.93
C PHE A 245 2.63 -2.49 -13.25
N ILE A 246 1.55 -2.06 -13.88
CA ILE A 246 0.60 -1.15 -13.25
C ILE A 246 -0.22 -1.93 -12.25
N TYR A 247 -0.06 -1.59 -10.98
CA TYR A 247 -0.71 -2.27 -9.86
C TYR A 247 -2.20 -1.94 -9.80
N GLN A 248 -2.53 -0.66 -9.97
CA GLN A 248 -3.90 -0.12 -10.04
C GLN A 248 -3.98 0.84 -11.20
N GLY A 249 -4.96 0.67 -12.06
CA GLY A 249 -5.04 1.48 -13.26
C GLY A 249 -6.08 0.95 -14.24
N PHE A 250 -5.90 1.31 -15.49
CA PHE A 250 -6.82 0.97 -16.55
C PHE A 250 -6.08 0.91 -17.92
N ASN A 251 -6.67 0.16 -18.82
CA ASN A 251 -6.38 0.22 -20.24
C ASN A 251 -7.58 0.81 -20.98
N GLU A 252 -7.61 0.78 -22.30
CA GLU A 252 -8.73 1.36 -23.06
C GLU A 252 -10.05 0.60 -22.90
N HIS A 253 -10.02 -0.62 -22.34
CA HIS A 253 -11.16 -1.51 -22.24
C HIS A 253 -11.62 -1.76 -20.82
N ALA A 254 -10.70 -1.83 -19.86
CA ALA A 254 -10.98 -2.25 -18.50
C ALA A 254 -10.09 -1.54 -17.48
N GLY A 255 -10.57 -1.44 -16.24
CA GLY A 255 -9.81 -0.90 -15.12
C GLY A 255 -10.02 -1.72 -13.84
N TRP A 256 -9.04 -1.63 -12.96
CA TRP A 256 -9.02 -2.34 -11.68
C TRP A 256 -8.46 -1.46 -10.57
N MET A 257 -9.06 -1.62 -9.41
CA MET A 257 -8.65 -0.98 -8.17
C MET A 257 -8.55 -2.04 -7.07
N HIS A 258 -7.46 -2.02 -6.31
CA HIS A 258 -7.28 -2.91 -5.17
C HIS A 258 -7.45 -2.16 -3.85
N THR A 259 -8.25 -2.73 -2.94
CA THR A 259 -8.39 -2.28 -1.56
C THR A 259 -7.92 -3.37 -0.62
N SER A 260 -7.14 -3.05 0.40
CA SER A 260 -6.76 -4.05 1.40
C SER A 260 -8.00 -4.64 2.08
N SER A 261 -7.97 -5.93 2.34
CA SER A 261 -9.08 -6.69 2.95
C SER A 261 -8.69 -7.29 4.31
N GLY A 262 -9.67 -7.58 5.13
CA GLY A 262 -9.55 -8.40 6.34
C GLY A 262 -9.73 -9.89 6.11
N THR A 263 -9.47 -10.34 4.89
CA THR A 263 -9.48 -11.77 4.57
C THR A 263 -8.54 -12.53 5.47
N ASP A 264 -9.04 -13.60 6.07
CA ASP A 264 -8.25 -14.49 6.90
C ASP A 264 -7.53 -15.54 6.04
N ASN A 265 -6.39 -15.16 5.50
CA ASN A 265 -5.59 -15.93 4.54
C ASN A 265 -4.17 -16.24 5.02
N VAL A 266 -3.89 -15.90 6.28
CA VAL A 266 -2.62 -16.14 6.97
C VAL A 266 -2.90 -16.84 8.28
N ASP A 267 -2.31 -18.01 8.48
CA ASP A 267 -2.58 -18.85 9.66
C ASP A 267 -1.34 -19.10 10.49
N GLU A 268 -1.53 -19.21 11.78
CA GLU A 268 -0.52 -19.66 12.72
C GLU A 268 -0.84 -21.08 13.21
N PHE A 269 0.17 -21.94 13.20
CA PHE A 269 0.08 -23.33 13.66
C PHE A 269 0.97 -23.55 14.89
N ALA A 270 0.35 -23.97 15.99
CA ALA A 270 1.04 -24.23 17.26
C ALA A 270 1.63 -25.65 17.26
N GLU A 271 2.89 -25.77 16.94
CA GLU A 271 3.62 -27.02 16.78
C GLU A 271 4.06 -27.62 18.12
N THR A 272 3.77 -28.88 18.33
CA THR A 272 4.28 -29.63 19.47
C THR A 272 5.65 -30.20 19.14
N VAL A 273 6.70 -29.52 19.58
CA VAL A 273 8.10 -29.87 19.28
C VAL A 273 8.64 -30.87 20.31
N VAL A 274 9.36 -31.87 19.82
CA VAL A 274 10.10 -32.86 20.62
C VAL A 274 11.58 -32.75 20.24
N THR A 275 12.44 -32.57 21.24
CA THR A 275 13.89 -32.49 21.05
C THR A 275 14.54 -33.78 21.60
N ASP A 276 15.33 -34.46 20.80
CA ASP A 276 16.05 -35.65 21.23
C ASP A 276 17.34 -35.31 22.00
N ALA A 277 18.02 -36.30 22.54
CA ALA A 277 19.27 -36.15 23.29
C ALA A 277 20.42 -35.55 22.44
N GLY A 278 20.31 -35.62 21.13
CA GLY A 278 21.26 -35.03 20.15
C GLY A 278 20.87 -33.62 19.71
N SER A 279 19.92 -32.97 20.38
CA SER A 279 19.38 -31.63 20.04
C SER A 279 18.75 -31.52 18.65
N LYS A 280 18.32 -32.62 18.06
CA LYS A 280 17.50 -32.61 16.84
C LYS A 280 16.05 -32.39 17.20
N HIS A 281 15.41 -31.50 16.46
CA HIS A 281 14.01 -31.16 16.66
C HIS A 281 13.12 -31.93 15.69
N SER A 282 12.03 -32.48 16.22
CA SER A 282 10.92 -33.06 15.47
C SER A 282 9.62 -32.44 15.97
N TYR A 283 8.57 -32.48 15.19
CA TYR A 283 7.24 -32.04 15.61
C TYR A 283 6.21 -33.15 15.44
N ARG A 284 5.22 -33.15 16.32
CA ARG A 284 4.12 -34.13 16.27
C ARG A 284 3.12 -33.74 15.17
N TYR A 285 2.71 -34.74 14.38
CA TYR A 285 1.66 -34.61 13.37
C TYR A 285 0.80 -35.87 13.37
N GLY A 286 -0.43 -35.78 13.87
CA GLY A 286 -1.24 -36.94 14.16
C GLY A 286 -0.52 -37.92 15.11
N LYS A 287 -0.27 -39.13 14.63
CA LYS A 287 0.48 -40.16 15.36
C LYS A 287 1.98 -40.19 15.06
N GLU A 288 2.45 -39.36 14.11
CA GLU A 288 3.82 -39.34 13.61
C GLU A 288 4.67 -38.26 14.30
N LEU A 289 5.98 -38.48 14.29
CA LEU A 289 6.98 -37.45 14.52
C LEU A 289 7.65 -37.12 13.19
N ARG A 290 7.57 -35.87 12.76
CA ARG A 290 8.19 -35.36 11.52
C ARG A 290 9.40 -34.49 11.85
N PRO A 291 10.50 -34.60 11.11
CA PRO A 291 11.68 -33.77 11.36
C PRO A 291 11.40 -32.30 11.05
N ILE A 292 11.87 -31.40 11.90
CA ILE A 292 11.90 -29.97 11.63
C ILE A 292 13.01 -29.68 10.62
N LYS A 293 12.68 -28.93 9.56
CA LYS A 293 13.68 -28.44 8.60
C LYS A 293 14.49 -27.34 9.28
N THR A 294 15.81 -27.45 9.18
CA THR A 294 16.73 -26.48 9.78
C THR A 294 17.59 -25.86 8.68
N LYS A 295 17.74 -24.52 8.68
CA LYS A 295 18.57 -23.78 7.76
C LYS A 295 19.36 -22.70 8.51
N VAL A 296 20.63 -22.47 8.13
CA VAL A 296 21.40 -21.33 8.62
C VAL A 296 21.20 -20.16 7.67
N VAL A 297 20.65 -19.08 8.17
CA VAL A 297 20.52 -17.80 7.47
C VAL A 297 21.58 -16.84 7.98
N THR A 298 22.49 -16.40 7.10
CA THR A 298 23.53 -15.42 7.42
C THR A 298 23.14 -14.08 6.82
N LEU A 299 23.04 -13.06 7.67
CA LEU A 299 22.71 -11.69 7.31
C LEU A 299 23.95 -10.80 7.47
N SER A 300 24.15 -9.92 6.50
CA SER A 300 25.16 -8.86 6.57
C SER A 300 24.51 -7.59 7.13
N TYR A 301 25.26 -6.82 7.90
CA TYR A 301 24.81 -5.51 8.39
C TYR A 301 25.97 -4.53 8.47
N LYS A 302 25.67 -3.24 8.35
CA LYS A 302 26.63 -2.16 8.50
C LYS A 302 26.93 -1.96 10.00
N ALA A 303 28.17 -2.23 10.41
CA ALA A 303 28.61 -1.99 11.78
C ALA A 303 28.83 -0.49 12.05
N ALA A 304 28.95 -0.10 13.33
CA ALA A 304 29.15 1.30 13.74
C ALA A 304 30.42 1.96 13.14
N ASN A 305 31.44 1.16 12.80
CA ASN A 305 32.64 1.63 12.14
C ASN A 305 32.51 1.71 10.60
N GLY A 306 31.33 1.48 10.04
CA GLY A 306 31.04 1.53 8.61
C GLY A 306 31.41 0.27 7.81
N THR A 307 32.02 -0.75 8.44
CA THR A 307 32.33 -2.03 7.77
C THR A 307 31.11 -2.96 7.77
N LEU A 308 31.08 -3.94 6.84
CA LEU A 308 30.08 -4.99 6.86
C LEU A 308 30.50 -6.09 7.85
N ALA A 309 29.62 -6.34 8.82
CA ALA A 309 29.67 -7.47 9.72
C ALA A 309 28.62 -8.52 9.34
N ARG A 310 28.68 -9.72 9.91
CA ARG A 310 27.74 -10.82 9.64
C ARG A 310 27.21 -11.42 10.93
N ARG A 311 25.94 -11.83 10.90
CA ARG A 311 25.30 -12.58 11.96
C ARG A 311 24.52 -13.75 11.38
N SER A 312 24.70 -14.94 11.95
CA SER A 312 24.03 -16.16 11.50
C SER A 312 22.93 -16.55 12.47
N PHE A 313 21.82 -17.02 11.92
CA PHE A 313 20.66 -17.51 12.65
C PHE A 313 20.35 -18.92 12.18
N THR A 314 20.15 -19.84 13.12
CA THR A 314 19.59 -21.17 12.82
C THR A 314 18.08 -21.04 12.78
N THR A 315 17.46 -21.15 11.60
CA THR A 315 16.04 -21.05 11.40
C THR A 315 15.39 -22.40 11.27
N TYR A 316 14.10 -22.48 11.59
CA TYR A 316 13.33 -23.69 11.67
C TYR A 316 12.05 -23.57 10.84
N ALA A 317 11.61 -24.69 10.25
CA ALA A 317 10.34 -24.74 9.52
C ALA A 317 9.70 -26.13 9.64
N THR A 318 8.36 -26.16 9.68
CA THR A 318 7.53 -27.36 9.52
C THR A 318 6.94 -27.38 8.11
N HIS A 319 5.98 -28.26 7.86
CA HIS A 319 5.23 -28.24 6.59
C HIS A 319 4.23 -27.08 6.53
N HIS A 320 3.84 -26.52 7.67
CA HIS A 320 2.96 -25.34 7.72
C HIS A 320 3.70 -24.03 7.38
N GLY A 321 5.03 -23.98 7.58
CA GLY A 321 5.81 -22.78 7.27
C GLY A 321 7.01 -22.58 8.24
N PRO A 322 7.69 -21.43 8.14
CA PRO A 322 8.77 -21.07 9.04
C PRO A 322 8.23 -20.84 10.46
N ILE A 323 9.07 -21.20 11.46
CA ILE A 323 8.80 -20.88 12.86
C ILE A 323 9.13 -19.42 13.09
N VAL A 324 8.20 -18.67 13.66
CA VAL A 324 8.34 -17.21 13.86
C VAL A 324 8.41 -16.81 15.33
N ARG A 325 7.96 -17.66 16.24
CA ARG A 325 7.92 -17.37 17.68
C ARG A 325 7.64 -18.62 18.52
N GLU A 326 7.70 -18.47 19.83
CA GLU A 326 7.19 -19.44 20.80
C GLU A 326 6.00 -18.83 21.58
N ALA A 327 5.00 -19.63 21.86
CA ALA A 327 3.87 -19.26 22.71
C ALA A 327 3.38 -20.49 23.48
N ASN A 328 3.22 -20.36 24.81
CA ASN A 328 2.69 -21.42 25.69
C ASN A 328 3.43 -22.76 25.53
N GLY A 329 4.76 -22.73 25.36
CA GLY A 329 5.59 -23.93 25.21
C GLY A 329 5.49 -24.62 23.86
N LYS A 330 4.81 -24.02 22.88
CA LYS A 330 4.72 -24.51 21.50
C LYS A 330 5.43 -23.55 20.55
N TRP A 331 6.02 -24.09 19.49
CA TRP A 331 6.58 -23.28 18.42
C TRP A 331 5.49 -22.91 17.42
N ILE A 332 5.48 -21.66 16.98
CA ILE A 332 4.46 -21.15 16.07
C ILE A 332 5.01 -21.09 14.66
N ALA A 333 4.47 -21.93 13.79
CA ALA A 333 4.69 -21.87 12.35
C ALA A 333 3.70 -20.87 11.71
N PHE A 334 4.13 -20.20 10.63
CA PHE A 334 3.38 -19.15 9.98
C PHE A 334 3.18 -19.47 8.49
N ALA A 335 1.92 -19.63 8.10
CA ALA A 335 1.53 -19.96 6.73
C ALA A 335 0.93 -18.75 6.03
N LEU A 336 1.40 -18.48 4.80
CA LEU A 336 0.92 -17.42 3.93
C LEU A 336 1.00 -17.82 2.45
N MET A 337 0.42 -17.02 1.57
CA MET A 337 0.65 -17.14 0.14
C MET A 337 2.10 -16.80 -0.20
N ASN A 338 2.88 -17.78 -0.65
CA ASN A 338 4.24 -17.56 -1.16
C ASN A 338 4.37 -18.17 -2.57
N LYS A 339 3.76 -17.52 -3.56
CA LYS A 339 3.73 -17.95 -4.96
C LYS A 339 4.23 -16.82 -5.87
N PRO A 340 5.51 -16.39 -5.77
CA PRO A 340 5.99 -15.18 -6.43
C PRO A 340 5.86 -15.21 -7.95
N VAL A 341 6.08 -16.36 -8.60
CA VAL A 341 5.93 -16.51 -10.06
C VAL A 341 4.48 -16.29 -10.48
N ALA A 342 3.52 -16.96 -9.82
CA ALA A 342 2.10 -16.81 -10.15
C ALA A 342 1.61 -15.38 -9.84
N ALA A 343 2.08 -14.78 -8.75
CA ALA A 343 1.75 -13.41 -8.37
C ALA A 343 2.23 -12.40 -9.42
N LEU A 344 3.45 -12.57 -9.93
CA LEU A 344 4.00 -11.71 -10.97
C LEU A 344 3.31 -11.91 -12.32
N GLN A 345 2.96 -13.17 -12.66
CA GLN A 345 2.14 -13.47 -13.83
C GLN A 345 0.76 -12.81 -13.75
N GLN A 346 0.05 -12.99 -12.66
CA GLN A 346 -1.28 -12.40 -12.45
C GLN A 346 -1.23 -10.88 -12.53
N SER A 347 -0.25 -10.27 -11.89
CA SER A 347 -0.08 -8.81 -11.86
C SER A 347 0.21 -8.21 -13.23
N PHE A 348 1.01 -8.88 -14.07
CA PHE A 348 1.28 -8.41 -15.41
C PHE A 348 0.12 -8.71 -16.38
N LEU A 349 -0.40 -9.94 -16.40
CA LEU A 349 -1.40 -10.36 -17.38
C LEU A 349 -2.72 -9.60 -17.23
N ARG A 350 -3.13 -9.25 -16.00
CA ARG A 350 -4.36 -8.44 -15.80
C ARG A 350 -4.30 -7.09 -16.50
N THR A 351 -3.11 -6.52 -16.72
CA THR A 351 -2.95 -5.24 -17.45
C THR A 351 -3.37 -5.32 -18.91
N LYS A 352 -3.45 -6.52 -19.46
CA LYS A 352 -3.89 -6.82 -20.84
C LYS A 352 -5.31 -7.34 -20.94
N SER A 353 -6.03 -7.46 -19.80
CA SER A 353 -7.44 -7.90 -19.82
C SER A 353 -8.31 -6.86 -20.52
N SER A 354 -9.15 -7.30 -21.45
CA SER A 354 -10.02 -6.44 -22.24
C SER A 354 -11.48 -6.42 -21.76
N ASP A 355 -11.82 -7.31 -20.84
CA ASP A 355 -13.16 -7.44 -20.27
C ASP A 355 -13.12 -8.27 -18.97
N TYR A 356 -14.28 -8.38 -18.31
CA TYR A 356 -14.44 -9.14 -17.08
C TYR A 356 -14.07 -10.63 -17.26
N ALA A 357 -14.41 -11.27 -18.37
CA ALA A 357 -14.11 -12.68 -18.58
C ALA A 357 -12.60 -12.94 -18.65
N SER A 358 -11.86 -12.14 -19.43
CA SER A 358 -10.39 -12.23 -19.52
C SER A 358 -9.70 -11.85 -18.21
N PHE A 359 -10.30 -10.93 -17.42
CA PHE A 359 -9.79 -10.60 -16.10
C PHE A 359 -9.94 -11.78 -15.12
N LEU A 360 -11.10 -12.48 -15.14
CA LEU A 360 -11.32 -13.66 -14.31
C LEU A 360 -10.41 -14.85 -14.70
N GLU A 361 -10.13 -15.02 -16.00
CA GLU A 361 -9.19 -16.04 -16.46
C GLU A 361 -7.81 -15.83 -15.80
N VAL A 362 -7.31 -14.60 -15.77
CA VAL A 362 -6.07 -14.25 -15.07
C VAL A 362 -6.18 -14.47 -13.58
N ALA A 363 -7.31 -14.14 -12.95
CA ALA A 363 -7.55 -14.33 -11.53
C ALA A 363 -7.54 -15.81 -11.09
N GLN A 364 -7.72 -16.79 -12.02
CA GLN A 364 -7.58 -18.23 -11.75
C GLN A 364 -6.17 -18.64 -11.29
N LEU A 365 -5.17 -17.79 -11.47
CA LEU A 365 -3.85 -17.99 -10.86
C LEU A 365 -3.90 -17.96 -9.32
N LYS A 366 -4.96 -17.39 -8.75
CA LYS A 366 -5.22 -17.29 -7.30
C LYS A 366 -3.99 -16.82 -6.53
N ALA A 367 -3.39 -15.74 -7.00
CA ALA A 367 -2.14 -15.19 -6.46
C ALA A 367 -2.28 -13.75 -5.95
N ASN A 368 -3.46 -13.42 -5.45
CA ASN A 368 -3.75 -12.19 -4.68
C ASN A 368 -4.38 -12.63 -3.35
N SER A 369 -3.68 -12.44 -2.26
CA SER A 369 -4.07 -12.92 -0.94
C SER A 369 -4.82 -11.90 -0.10
N SER A 370 -4.51 -10.61 -0.19
CA SER A 370 -4.98 -9.63 0.79
C SER A 370 -5.73 -8.44 0.19
N ASN A 371 -6.07 -8.46 -1.12
CA ASN A 371 -6.71 -7.32 -1.75
C ASN A 371 -8.04 -7.69 -2.40
N ASN A 372 -9.11 -6.97 -2.01
CA ASN A 372 -10.33 -6.90 -2.79
C ASN A 372 -10.05 -6.22 -4.13
N THR A 373 -10.84 -6.51 -5.14
CA THR A 373 -10.74 -5.87 -6.45
C THR A 373 -12.07 -5.26 -6.85
N LEU A 374 -12.06 -3.97 -7.18
CA LEU A 374 -13.12 -3.28 -7.90
C LEU A 374 -12.75 -3.26 -9.38
N PHE A 375 -13.67 -3.63 -10.23
CA PHE A 375 -13.47 -3.76 -11.67
C PHE A 375 -14.56 -3.00 -12.44
N ALA A 376 -14.20 -2.41 -13.56
CA ALA A 376 -15.15 -1.88 -14.54
C ALA A 376 -14.60 -2.07 -15.96
N ASP A 377 -15.49 -2.29 -16.96
CA ASP A 377 -15.08 -2.42 -18.35
C ASP A 377 -15.98 -1.65 -19.33
N SER A 378 -15.51 -1.52 -20.58
CA SER A 378 -16.20 -0.85 -21.67
C SER A 378 -17.44 -1.60 -22.17
N LYS A 379 -17.64 -2.85 -21.75
CA LYS A 379 -18.87 -3.61 -22.00
C LYS A 379 -19.96 -3.32 -20.98
N GLY A 380 -19.62 -2.52 -19.95
CA GLY A 380 -20.54 -2.09 -18.91
C GLY A 380 -20.58 -3.00 -17.69
N THR A 381 -19.70 -4.00 -17.61
CA THR A 381 -19.57 -4.84 -16.42
C THR A 381 -18.87 -4.08 -15.32
N VAL A 382 -19.45 -4.10 -14.12
CA VAL A 382 -18.81 -3.64 -12.88
C VAL A 382 -18.80 -4.79 -11.88
N ALA A 383 -17.70 -4.94 -11.14
CA ALA A 383 -17.60 -6.04 -10.19
C ALA A 383 -16.84 -5.69 -8.92
N TYR A 384 -17.23 -6.34 -7.83
CA TYR A 384 -16.47 -6.51 -6.61
C TYR A 384 -16.01 -7.97 -6.53
N LEU A 385 -14.73 -8.19 -6.32
CA LEU A 385 -14.13 -9.51 -6.13
C LEU A 385 -13.34 -9.55 -4.81
N HIS A 386 -13.58 -10.60 -4.03
CA HIS A 386 -12.78 -10.93 -2.85
C HIS A 386 -11.36 -11.38 -3.26
N PRO A 387 -10.35 -11.34 -2.35
CA PRO A 387 -9.03 -11.94 -2.61
C PRO A 387 -9.12 -13.38 -3.10
N GLN A 388 -8.32 -13.73 -4.11
CA GLN A 388 -8.45 -15.00 -4.81
C GLN A 388 -7.71 -16.15 -4.12
N PHE A 389 -6.67 -15.84 -3.33
CA PHE A 389 -5.99 -16.85 -2.52
C PHE A 389 -6.74 -17.02 -1.21
N MET A 390 -7.64 -17.98 -1.15
CA MET A 390 -8.40 -18.31 0.06
C MET A 390 -8.29 -19.80 0.35
N PRO A 391 -7.57 -20.22 1.41
CA PRO A 391 -7.46 -21.63 1.78
C PRO A 391 -8.79 -22.21 2.21
N ILE A 392 -9.07 -23.46 1.81
CA ILE A 392 -10.18 -24.25 2.33
C ILE A 392 -9.77 -24.80 3.69
N ARG A 393 -10.52 -24.45 4.73
CA ARG A 393 -10.25 -24.77 6.12
C ARG A 393 -11.45 -25.41 6.81
N ASN A 394 -11.22 -26.09 7.91
CA ASN A 394 -12.29 -26.66 8.73
C ASN A 394 -12.90 -25.58 9.62
N ASP A 395 -14.13 -25.15 9.32
CA ASP A 395 -14.83 -24.02 9.95
C ASP A 395 -15.13 -24.19 11.45
N ARG A 396 -14.87 -25.36 12.04
CA ARG A 396 -15.00 -25.57 13.49
C ARG A 396 -13.87 -24.92 14.30
N TYR A 397 -12.68 -24.68 13.69
CA TYR A 397 -11.54 -24.02 14.32
C TYR A 397 -11.60 -22.49 14.15
N ASP A 398 -10.98 -21.78 15.08
CA ASP A 398 -10.83 -20.33 15.03
C ASP A 398 -9.41 -19.97 14.57
N TYR A 399 -9.22 -19.76 13.27
CA TYR A 399 -7.92 -19.46 12.67
C TYR A 399 -7.39 -18.05 12.96
N ARG A 400 -8.17 -17.18 13.63
CA ARG A 400 -7.65 -15.91 14.18
C ARG A 400 -6.64 -16.12 15.30
N LYS A 401 -6.50 -17.34 15.77
CA LYS A 401 -5.56 -17.76 16.83
C LYS A 401 -4.76 -18.95 16.31
N PRO A 402 -3.55 -19.19 16.88
CA PRO A 402 -2.80 -20.37 16.53
C PRO A 402 -3.63 -21.64 16.73
N VAL A 403 -3.84 -22.40 15.65
CA VAL A 403 -4.50 -23.71 15.70
C VAL A 403 -3.50 -24.81 16.04
N ASP A 404 -3.97 -25.98 16.50
CA ASP A 404 -3.08 -27.09 16.86
C ASP A 404 -2.43 -27.72 15.62
N GLY A 405 -1.16 -27.40 15.35
CA GLY A 405 -0.39 -27.94 14.21
C GLY A 405 -0.14 -29.46 14.29
N SER A 406 -0.45 -30.11 15.41
CA SER A 406 -0.37 -31.56 15.52
C SER A 406 -1.64 -32.27 15.04
N ASP A 407 -2.76 -31.57 14.84
CA ASP A 407 -4.02 -32.11 14.34
C ASP A 407 -4.12 -31.93 12.83
N PRO A 408 -4.05 -32.99 11.99
CA PRO A 408 -4.19 -32.86 10.54
C PRO A 408 -5.50 -32.21 10.06
N ALA A 409 -6.52 -32.14 10.90
CA ALA A 409 -7.79 -31.50 10.56
C ALA A 409 -7.72 -29.97 10.54
N THR A 410 -6.61 -29.38 10.99
CA THR A 410 -6.34 -27.93 10.91
C THR A 410 -5.63 -27.52 9.64
N ASP A 411 -5.13 -28.47 8.83
CA ASP A 411 -4.42 -28.19 7.59
C ASP A 411 -5.29 -27.46 6.56
N TRP A 412 -4.63 -26.78 5.62
CA TRP A 412 -5.27 -26.28 4.42
C TRP A 412 -5.56 -27.41 3.42
N HIS A 413 -6.79 -27.48 2.94
CA HIS A 413 -7.27 -28.51 2.00
C HIS A 413 -7.39 -28.00 0.55
N GLY A 414 -6.46 -27.17 0.10
CA GLY A 414 -6.49 -26.52 -1.20
C GLY A 414 -7.01 -25.08 -1.10
N LEU A 415 -7.44 -24.51 -2.24
CA LEU A 415 -7.98 -23.15 -2.33
C LEU A 415 -9.42 -23.18 -2.82
N HIS A 416 -10.24 -22.28 -2.30
CA HIS A 416 -11.58 -22.03 -2.81
C HIS A 416 -11.57 -21.70 -4.30
N ASP A 417 -12.61 -22.13 -5.01
CA ASP A 417 -12.86 -21.68 -6.38
C ASP A 417 -13.37 -20.23 -6.36
N LEU A 418 -13.08 -19.46 -7.41
CA LEU A 418 -13.43 -18.04 -7.47
C LEU A 418 -14.94 -17.81 -7.27
N ASP A 419 -15.79 -18.67 -7.86
CA ASP A 419 -17.25 -18.59 -7.74
C ASP A 419 -17.76 -18.86 -6.33
N SER A 420 -16.95 -19.50 -5.47
CA SER A 420 -17.29 -19.75 -4.05
C SER A 420 -16.83 -18.64 -3.11
N LEU A 421 -16.13 -17.62 -3.63
CA LEU A 421 -15.69 -16.45 -2.87
C LEU A 421 -16.77 -15.35 -2.90
N PRO A 422 -16.82 -14.45 -1.91
CA PRO A 422 -17.70 -13.30 -1.97
C PRO A 422 -17.41 -12.44 -3.21
N HIS A 423 -18.41 -12.25 -4.07
CA HIS A 423 -18.31 -11.41 -5.25
C HIS A 423 -19.68 -10.81 -5.60
N VAL A 424 -19.66 -9.72 -6.37
CA VAL A 424 -20.85 -9.09 -6.94
C VAL A 424 -20.52 -8.64 -8.36
N VAL A 425 -21.40 -8.93 -9.31
CA VAL A 425 -21.22 -8.53 -10.72
C VAL A 425 -22.47 -7.81 -11.19
N THR A 426 -22.29 -6.58 -11.61
CA THR A 426 -23.34 -5.70 -12.18
C THR A 426 -24.67 -5.78 -11.41
N PRO A 427 -24.69 -5.38 -10.13
CA PRO A 427 -25.86 -5.51 -9.28
C PRO A 427 -26.98 -4.57 -9.71
N ALA A 428 -28.21 -4.86 -9.30
CA ALA A 428 -29.41 -4.06 -9.65
C ALA A 428 -29.35 -2.62 -9.12
N ASN A 429 -28.68 -2.40 -7.97
CA ASN A 429 -28.46 -1.07 -7.42
C ASN A 429 -27.47 -0.19 -8.23
N GLY A 430 -26.83 -0.76 -9.26
CA GLY A 430 -26.00 -0.06 -10.24
C GLY A 430 -24.61 0.37 -9.76
N TRP A 431 -24.16 -0.08 -8.60
CA TRP A 431 -22.80 0.22 -8.11
C TRP A 431 -22.24 -0.88 -7.21
N VAL A 432 -20.91 -0.98 -7.19
CA VAL A 432 -20.15 -1.73 -6.20
C VAL A 432 -19.10 -0.84 -5.57
N MET A 433 -18.77 -1.10 -4.30
CA MET A 433 -17.78 -0.32 -3.55
C MET A 433 -16.99 -1.20 -2.57
N ASN A 434 -15.82 -0.75 -2.21
CA ASN A 434 -15.11 -1.19 -1.01
C ASN A 434 -14.27 -0.04 -0.43
N THR A 435 -14.27 0.06 0.89
CA THR A 435 -13.52 1.04 1.68
C THR A 435 -12.67 0.34 2.75
N ASN A 436 -12.16 -0.86 2.46
CA ASN A 436 -11.49 -1.78 3.39
C ASN A 436 -12.42 -2.26 4.52
N ASN A 437 -13.69 -2.37 4.24
CA ASN A 437 -14.70 -2.99 5.07
C ASN A 437 -15.01 -4.38 4.51
N TRP A 438 -15.79 -5.13 5.26
CA TRP A 438 -16.25 -6.45 4.88
C TRP A 438 -17.03 -6.47 3.55
N PRO A 439 -17.13 -7.63 2.85
CA PRO A 439 -17.84 -7.72 1.57
C PRO A 439 -19.37 -7.59 1.70
N TRP A 440 -19.92 -7.69 2.90
CA TRP A 440 -21.35 -7.75 3.17
C TRP A 440 -22.12 -6.44 2.93
N THR A 441 -21.40 -5.37 2.58
CA THR A 441 -21.95 -4.06 2.23
C THR A 441 -21.45 -3.52 0.89
N ALA A 442 -20.77 -4.36 0.09
CA ALA A 442 -20.13 -3.96 -1.16
C ALA A 442 -21.09 -3.47 -2.25
N ALA A 443 -22.38 -3.80 -2.19
CA ALA A 443 -23.41 -3.42 -3.15
C ALA A 443 -24.77 -3.16 -2.47
N GLY A 444 -24.79 -2.54 -1.30
CA GLY A 444 -26.03 -2.28 -0.56
C GLY A 444 -26.86 -3.56 -0.33
N ALA A 445 -28.11 -3.58 -0.77
CA ALA A 445 -29.00 -4.74 -0.63
C ALA A 445 -28.53 -5.96 -1.44
N ASP A 446 -27.83 -5.72 -2.56
CA ASP A 446 -27.33 -6.76 -3.46
C ASP A 446 -25.99 -7.37 -3.01
N SER A 447 -25.47 -6.96 -1.85
CA SER A 447 -24.23 -7.47 -1.30
C SER A 447 -24.31 -8.97 -0.96
N PRO A 448 -23.19 -9.69 -1.00
CA PRO A 448 -23.08 -11.06 -0.48
C PRO A 448 -23.59 -11.13 0.97
N LYS A 449 -24.11 -12.28 1.37
CA LYS A 449 -24.61 -12.48 2.74
C LYS A 449 -23.65 -13.35 3.53
N ALA A 450 -23.15 -12.87 4.65
CA ALA A 450 -22.20 -13.58 5.50
C ALA A 450 -22.61 -15.03 5.84
N ALA A 451 -23.93 -15.26 6.02
CA ALA A 451 -24.47 -16.58 6.33
C ALA A 451 -24.26 -17.64 5.24
N ASN A 452 -23.90 -17.22 4.01
CA ASN A 452 -23.65 -18.13 2.89
C ASN A 452 -22.16 -18.57 2.79
N PHE A 453 -21.31 -18.09 3.67
CA PHE A 453 -19.86 -18.31 3.61
C PHE A 453 -19.33 -18.87 4.93
N PRO A 454 -18.22 -19.61 4.93
CA PRO A 454 -17.52 -20.00 6.16
C PRO A 454 -17.13 -18.77 6.99
N ARG A 455 -17.07 -18.93 8.32
CA ARG A 455 -16.74 -17.84 9.26
C ARG A 455 -15.34 -17.23 9.03
N TYR A 456 -14.43 -18.03 8.51
CA TYR A 456 -13.06 -17.58 8.20
C TYR A 456 -12.93 -16.80 6.88
N MET A 457 -14.02 -16.56 6.13
CA MET A 457 -13.95 -15.96 4.82
C MET A 457 -13.47 -14.50 4.89
N ASP A 458 -14.04 -13.72 5.80
CA ASP A 458 -13.65 -12.35 6.05
C ASP A 458 -13.89 -12.01 7.52
N GLN A 459 -12.96 -11.35 8.17
CA GLN A 459 -12.99 -11.06 9.60
C GLN A 459 -13.00 -9.55 9.91
N ASP A 460 -12.95 -8.71 8.86
CA ASP A 460 -13.15 -7.29 9.02
C ASP A 460 -14.59 -6.96 9.45
N GLY A 461 -14.74 -5.77 9.97
CA GLY A 461 -16.02 -5.17 10.29
C GLY A 461 -16.37 -4.06 9.32
N GLU A 462 -17.46 -3.38 9.62
CA GLU A 462 -17.77 -2.11 9.00
C GLU A 462 -16.86 -1.01 9.59
N ASN A 463 -16.52 -0.02 8.77
CA ASN A 463 -15.79 1.17 9.21
C ASN A 463 -16.56 2.44 8.79
N PRO A 464 -16.25 3.62 9.36
CA PRO A 464 -17.04 4.83 9.09
C PRO A 464 -17.11 5.26 7.61
N ARG A 465 -16.16 4.84 6.76
CA ARG A 465 -16.19 5.14 5.32
C ARG A 465 -17.24 4.31 4.55
N GLY A 466 -17.52 3.08 4.99
CA GLY A 466 -18.51 2.23 4.32
C GLY A 466 -19.90 2.87 4.26
N PRO A 467 -20.53 3.25 5.38
CA PRO A 467 -21.78 4.00 5.38
C PRO A 467 -21.71 5.35 4.63
N HIS A 468 -20.56 6.01 4.64
CA HIS A 468 -20.36 7.23 3.84
C HIS A 468 -20.41 6.93 2.33
N ALA A 469 -19.70 5.90 1.88
CA ALA A 469 -19.72 5.47 0.48
C ALA A 469 -21.13 5.08 0.02
N GLN A 470 -21.85 4.27 0.81
CA GLN A 470 -23.24 3.93 0.53
C GLN A 470 -24.13 5.17 0.41
N ARG A 471 -23.96 6.16 1.29
CA ARG A 471 -24.70 7.42 1.28
C ARG A 471 -24.49 8.18 -0.03
N VAL A 472 -23.25 8.38 -0.48
CA VAL A 472 -22.97 9.17 -1.69
C VAL A 472 -23.31 8.40 -2.97
N LEU A 473 -23.15 7.09 -2.98
CA LEU A 473 -23.48 6.24 -4.14
C LEU A 473 -24.98 6.03 -4.29
N GLY A 474 -25.71 5.84 -3.19
CA GLY A 474 -27.17 5.71 -3.21
C GLY A 474 -27.95 7.02 -3.42
N ALA A 475 -27.28 8.17 -3.36
CA ALA A 475 -27.93 9.47 -3.49
C ALA A 475 -28.31 9.84 -4.93
N ARG A 476 -27.78 9.12 -5.95
CA ARG A 476 -27.99 9.47 -7.36
C ARG A 476 -27.82 8.27 -8.30
N ASN A 477 -28.37 8.41 -9.49
CA ASN A 477 -28.32 7.41 -10.57
C ASN A 477 -27.92 8.00 -11.94
N ASP A 478 -27.28 9.17 -11.94
CA ASP A 478 -26.86 9.92 -13.12
C ASP A 478 -25.38 10.33 -13.07
N PHE A 479 -24.52 9.41 -12.62
CA PHE A 479 -23.09 9.68 -12.44
C PHE A 479 -22.39 10.12 -13.74
N THR A 480 -21.43 11.01 -13.59
CA THR A 480 -20.42 11.43 -14.58
C THR A 480 -19.03 11.36 -13.93
N LEU A 481 -17.95 11.55 -14.69
CA LEU A 481 -16.60 11.68 -14.11
C LEU A 481 -16.57 12.72 -12.99
N GLN A 482 -17.17 13.89 -13.20
CA GLN A 482 -17.16 15.00 -12.24
C GLN A 482 -17.97 14.66 -10.99
N THR A 483 -19.10 14.01 -11.13
CA THR A 483 -19.93 13.67 -9.96
C THR A 483 -19.42 12.45 -9.22
N LEU A 484 -18.72 11.52 -9.88
CA LEU A 484 -17.98 10.46 -9.20
C LEU A 484 -16.79 11.06 -8.41
N LEU A 485 -16.08 12.03 -9.00
CA LEU A 485 -15.04 12.77 -8.30
C LEU A 485 -15.60 13.51 -7.08
N ALA A 486 -16.72 14.20 -7.22
CA ALA A 486 -17.37 14.89 -6.12
C ALA A 486 -17.81 13.91 -5.00
N ALA A 487 -18.27 12.70 -5.34
CA ALA A 487 -18.57 11.66 -4.37
C ALA A 487 -17.32 11.17 -3.62
N ALA A 488 -16.18 10.99 -4.33
CA ALA A 488 -14.91 10.59 -3.73
C ALA A 488 -14.34 11.65 -2.77
N PHE A 489 -14.69 12.92 -2.98
CA PHE A 489 -14.27 14.07 -2.16
C PHE A 489 -15.41 14.65 -1.31
N ASP A 490 -16.51 13.91 -1.08
CA ASP A 490 -17.55 14.37 -0.15
C ASP A 490 -16.97 14.54 1.24
N SER A 491 -17.25 15.70 1.87
CA SER A 491 -16.60 16.16 3.09
C SER A 491 -17.23 15.65 4.38
N TYR A 492 -18.28 14.85 4.31
CA TYR A 492 -19.02 14.39 5.48
C TYR A 492 -18.21 13.42 6.34
N LEU A 493 -18.31 13.54 7.66
CA LEU A 493 -17.57 12.74 8.64
C LEU A 493 -18.53 11.86 9.44
N THR A 494 -18.81 10.68 8.93
CA THR A 494 -19.81 9.75 9.48
C THR A 494 -19.52 9.33 10.92
N ALA A 495 -18.24 9.19 11.30
CA ALA A 495 -17.88 8.87 12.68
C ALA A 495 -18.31 9.99 13.64
N PHE A 496 -18.09 11.24 13.28
CA PHE A 496 -18.49 12.37 14.12
C PHE A 496 -20.00 12.59 14.11
N ALA A 497 -20.69 12.35 13.01
CA ALA A 497 -22.14 12.38 12.96
C ALA A 497 -22.79 11.39 13.94
N ARG A 498 -22.14 10.28 14.26
CA ARG A 498 -22.55 9.33 15.30
C ARG A 498 -22.09 9.74 16.69
N LEU A 499 -20.85 10.25 16.81
CA LEU A 499 -20.20 10.49 18.10
C LEU A 499 -20.65 11.81 18.76
N ILE A 500 -20.75 12.90 17.98
CA ILE A 500 -21.08 14.22 18.53
C ILE A 500 -22.41 14.28 19.26
N PRO A 501 -23.54 13.69 18.77
CA PRO A 501 -24.79 13.69 19.53
C PRO A 501 -24.66 13.13 20.94
N SER A 502 -23.79 12.14 21.13
CA SER A 502 -23.60 11.51 22.44
C SER A 502 -22.84 12.42 23.44
N VAL A 503 -21.90 13.25 22.98
CA VAL A 503 -21.22 14.23 23.85
C VAL A 503 -22.12 15.43 24.14
N LEU A 504 -22.97 15.85 23.20
CA LEU A 504 -23.97 16.88 23.43
C LEU A 504 -24.97 16.43 24.53
N THR A 505 -25.47 15.20 24.44
CA THR A 505 -26.32 14.59 25.46
C THR A 505 -25.64 14.56 26.82
N ALA A 506 -24.36 14.18 26.86
CA ALA A 506 -23.57 14.16 28.09
C ALA A 506 -23.47 15.59 28.75
N TYR A 507 -23.26 16.60 27.91
CA TYR A 507 -23.22 18.01 28.40
C TYR A 507 -24.59 18.50 28.86
N ASP A 508 -25.66 18.23 28.11
CA ASP A 508 -27.00 18.66 28.45
C ASP A 508 -27.47 18.07 29.79
N GLY A 509 -27.00 16.86 30.14
CA GLY A 509 -27.26 16.17 31.39
C GLY A 509 -26.49 16.71 32.62
N LEU A 510 -25.56 17.65 32.42
CA LEU A 510 -24.82 18.24 33.57
C LEU A 510 -25.74 19.07 34.48
N PRO A 511 -25.56 19.04 35.80
CA PRO A 511 -26.23 19.95 36.71
C PRO A 511 -25.97 21.42 36.38
N GLN A 512 -26.91 22.31 36.70
CA GLN A 512 -26.81 23.73 36.38
C GLN A 512 -25.56 24.41 37.00
N GLY A 513 -25.12 23.96 38.17
CA GLY A 513 -23.95 24.50 38.87
C GLY A 513 -22.63 23.78 38.56
N ASP A 514 -22.60 22.84 37.65
CA ASP A 514 -21.39 22.11 37.33
C ASP A 514 -20.36 23.03 36.63
N PRO A 515 -19.10 23.11 37.10
CA PRO A 515 -18.07 23.95 36.50
C PRO A 515 -17.80 23.63 35.03
N ALA A 516 -17.99 22.36 34.60
CA ALA A 516 -17.82 21.93 33.23
C ALA A 516 -18.81 22.60 32.27
N ARG A 517 -20.01 22.99 32.75
CA ARG A 517 -21.00 23.71 31.94
C ARG A 517 -20.43 25.04 31.42
N ALA A 518 -19.87 25.84 32.30
CA ALA A 518 -19.28 27.13 31.90
C ALA A 518 -18.09 26.94 30.96
N LYS A 519 -17.20 26.00 31.29
CA LYS A 519 -15.98 25.71 30.48
C LYS A 519 -16.31 25.21 29.08
N LEU A 520 -17.29 24.33 28.95
CA LEU A 520 -17.62 23.66 27.69
C LEU A 520 -18.75 24.30 26.88
N ALA A 521 -19.38 25.40 27.39
CA ALA A 521 -20.50 26.03 26.69
C ALA A 521 -20.16 26.43 25.24
N GLY A 522 -19.02 27.10 25.03
CA GLY A 522 -18.58 27.51 23.70
C GLY A 522 -18.23 26.32 22.78
N PRO A 523 -17.37 25.37 23.22
CA PRO A 523 -17.08 24.15 22.47
C PRO A 523 -18.31 23.33 22.07
N VAL A 524 -19.27 23.16 22.98
CA VAL A 524 -20.50 22.42 22.72
C VAL A 524 -21.39 23.15 21.72
N GLU A 525 -21.55 24.48 21.83
CA GLU A 525 -22.35 25.24 20.87
C GLU A 525 -21.75 25.20 19.46
N LEU A 526 -20.41 25.25 19.35
CA LEU A 526 -19.73 25.08 18.08
C LEU A 526 -20.02 23.72 17.44
N LEU A 527 -19.95 22.64 18.23
CA LEU A 527 -20.24 21.27 17.74
C LEU A 527 -21.74 21.07 17.47
N ARG A 528 -22.63 21.72 18.21
CA ARG A 528 -24.10 21.63 18.02
C ARG A 528 -24.55 22.22 16.70
N SER A 529 -23.89 23.26 16.23
CA SER A 529 -24.18 23.93 14.95
C SER A 529 -23.47 23.31 13.74
N TRP A 530 -22.62 22.26 13.96
CA TRP A 530 -21.80 21.68 12.90
C TRP A 530 -22.58 20.70 12.01
N ASP A 531 -22.35 20.81 10.70
CA ASP A 531 -22.93 19.93 9.67
C ASP A 531 -22.11 18.63 9.45
N TYR A 532 -21.10 18.39 10.27
CA TYR A 532 -20.17 17.25 10.19
C TYR A 532 -19.32 17.22 8.91
N ARG A 533 -19.04 18.39 8.31
CA ARG A 533 -18.25 18.50 7.10
C ARG A 533 -16.89 19.18 7.40
N TRP A 534 -15.85 18.63 6.79
CA TRP A 534 -14.56 19.29 6.82
C TRP A 534 -14.48 20.42 5.79
N SER A 535 -13.71 21.45 6.11
CA SER A 535 -13.23 22.48 5.18
C SER A 535 -11.98 23.12 5.79
N LEU A 536 -11.23 23.92 5.02
CA LEU A 536 -10.07 24.63 5.52
C LEU A 536 -10.42 25.55 6.70
N ASP A 537 -11.56 26.23 6.65
CA ASP A 537 -12.00 27.20 7.65
C ASP A 537 -12.80 26.57 8.79
N SER A 538 -13.05 25.26 8.75
CA SER A 538 -13.88 24.56 9.74
C SER A 538 -13.19 24.48 11.09
N LYS A 539 -13.64 25.29 12.06
CA LYS A 539 -13.24 25.21 13.47
C LYS A 539 -13.86 23.99 14.17
N PRO A 540 -15.12 23.58 13.87
CA PRO A 540 -15.66 22.34 14.43
C PRO A 540 -14.86 21.11 14.07
N THR A 541 -14.33 21.01 12.84
CA THR A 541 -13.46 19.89 12.43
C THR A 541 -12.23 19.79 13.32
N SER A 542 -11.54 20.90 13.59
CA SER A 542 -10.39 20.92 14.49
C SER A 542 -10.73 20.39 15.88
N LEU A 543 -11.79 20.94 16.48
CA LEU A 543 -12.25 20.54 17.81
C LEU A 543 -12.66 19.06 17.85
N ALA A 544 -13.41 18.61 16.84
CA ALA A 544 -13.90 17.23 16.76
C ALA A 544 -12.75 16.22 16.58
N VAL A 545 -11.75 16.51 15.74
CA VAL A 545 -10.59 15.63 15.55
C VAL A 545 -9.81 15.48 16.85
N PHE A 546 -9.49 16.59 17.53
CA PHE A 546 -8.79 16.55 18.81
C PHE A 546 -9.60 15.84 19.91
N PHE A 547 -10.91 16.05 19.95
CA PHE A 547 -11.83 15.32 20.82
C PHE A 547 -11.84 13.81 20.51
N GLY A 548 -11.96 13.46 19.25
CA GLY A 548 -11.96 12.08 18.78
C GLY A 548 -10.67 11.34 19.13
N GLU A 549 -9.50 11.98 18.93
CA GLU A 549 -8.19 11.42 19.29
C GLU A 549 -8.04 11.23 20.81
N ALA A 550 -8.47 12.21 21.60
CA ALA A 550 -8.43 12.12 23.06
C ALA A 550 -9.31 10.98 23.59
N LEU A 551 -10.52 10.81 23.03
CA LEU A 551 -11.41 9.73 23.43
C LEU A 551 -10.94 8.38 22.93
N TRP A 552 -10.39 8.31 21.70
CA TRP A 552 -9.81 7.10 21.12
C TRP A 552 -8.70 6.53 21.99
N SER A 553 -7.81 7.37 22.49
CA SER A 553 -6.68 6.94 23.33
C SER A 553 -7.10 6.22 24.61
N THR A 554 -8.32 6.47 25.09
CA THR A 554 -8.89 5.82 26.29
C THR A 554 -9.84 4.68 25.98
N ALA A 555 -10.30 4.59 24.73
CA ALA A 555 -11.32 3.62 24.29
C ALA A 555 -10.73 2.41 23.55
N ALA A 556 -9.57 2.54 22.92
CA ALA A 556 -9.05 1.51 22.01
C ALA A 556 -8.79 0.17 22.71
N GLU A 557 -8.04 0.13 23.79
CA GLU A 557 -7.75 -1.09 24.55
C GLU A 557 -9.01 -1.74 25.16
N PRO A 558 -9.91 -0.97 25.83
CA PRO A 558 -11.19 -1.53 26.30
C PRO A 558 -12.10 -2.04 25.16
N ALA A 559 -12.07 -1.41 23.99
CA ALA A 559 -12.84 -1.87 22.82
C ALA A 559 -12.35 -3.23 22.33
N GLU A 560 -11.03 -3.39 22.17
CA GLU A 560 -10.41 -4.66 21.81
C GLU A 560 -10.74 -5.77 22.80
N ALA A 561 -10.61 -5.49 24.10
CA ALA A 561 -10.98 -6.43 25.17
C ALA A 561 -12.47 -6.84 25.15
N ALA A 562 -13.35 -5.93 24.68
CA ALA A 562 -14.78 -6.19 24.52
C ALA A 562 -15.16 -6.84 23.17
N GLY A 563 -14.22 -7.01 22.26
CA GLY A 563 -14.49 -7.51 20.90
C GLY A 563 -15.34 -6.54 20.06
N LEU A 564 -15.23 -5.24 20.32
CA LEU A 564 -15.96 -4.17 19.61
C LEU A 564 -15.01 -3.33 18.80
N SER A 565 -15.53 -2.70 17.73
CA SER A 565 -14.77 -1.63 17.07
C SER A 565 -14.58 -0.45 18.03
N THR A 566 -13.44 0.25 17.92
CA THR A 566 -13.20 1.43 18.75
C THR A 566 -14.26 2.51 18.54
N TRP A 567 -14.77 2.69 17.31
CA TRP A 567 -15.85 3.65 17.02
C TRP A 567 -17.16 3.31 17.75
N ASP A 568 -17.56 2.04 17.75
CA ASP A 568 -18.75 1.57 18.47
C ASP A 568 -18.58 1.74 19.99
N TYR A 569 -17.40 1.39 20.50
CA TYR A 569 -17.09 1.56 21.91
C TYR A 569 -17.13 3.04 22.32
N MET A 570 -16.52 3.93 21.55
CA MET A 570 -16.56 5.39 21.79
C MET A 570 -17.98 5.94 21.82
N ALA A 571 -18.81 5.52 20.89
CA ALA A 571 -20.19 6.00 20.81
C ALA A 571 -21.08 5.46 21.95
N ASP A 572 -21.02 4.13 22.20
CA ASP A 572 -22.05 3.40 22.93
C ASP A 572 -21.61 2.94 24.32
N ARG A 573 -20.30 2.89 24.63
CA ARG A 573 -19.75 2.33 25.87
C ARG A 573 -19.01 3.33 26.74
N THR A 574 -18.47 4.43 26.18
CA THR A 574 -17.82 5.46 26.99
C THR A 574 -18.85 6.23 27.80
N THR A 575 -18.48 6.55 29.03
CA THR A 575 -19.34 7.28 29.96
C THR A 575 -19.47 8.76 29.59
N PRO A 576 -20.55 9.47 30.04
CA PRO A 576 -20.65 10.92 29.90
C PRO A 576 -19.41 11.67 30.41
N ALA A 577 -18.86 11.24 31.57
CA ALA A 577 -17.66 11.85 32.16
C ALA A 577 -16.42 11.70 31.24
N GLN A 578 -16.22 10.53 30.63
CA GLN A 578 -15.12 10.32 29.70
C GLN A 578 -15.24 11.21 28.45
N LYS A 579 -16.45 11.33 27.90
CA LYS A 579 -16.72 12.19 26.74
C LYS A 579 -16.44 13.65 27.02
N LEU A 580 -16.92 14.16 28.17
CA LEU A 580 -16.70 15.56 28.59
C LEU A 580 -15.23 15.84 28.93
N ALA A 581 -14.55 14.90 29.56
CA ALA A 581 -13.11 15.01 29.84
C ALA A 581 -12.31 15.08 28.51
N ALA A 582 -12.62 14.22 27.52
CA ALA A 582 -11.97 14.25 26.22
C ALA A 582 -12.22 15.58 25.47
N LEU A 583 -13.45 16.13 25.52
CA LEU A 583 -13.76 17.43 24.91
C LEU A 583 -13.00 18.57 25.61
N THR A 584 -12.90 18.51 26.96
CA THR A 584 -12.11 19.45 27.73
C THR A 584 -10.64 19.40 27.31
N GLN A 585 -10.07 18.21 27.24
CA GLN A 585 -8.68 18.01 26.80
C GLN A 585 -8.43 18.55 25.41
N ALA A 586 -9.36 18.34 24.48
CA ALA A 586 -9.28 18.85 23.11
C ALA A 586 -9.22 20.39 23.07
N ALA A 587 -10.14 21.06 23.79
CA ALA A 587 -10.18 22.52 23.84
C ALA A 587 -8.93 23.11 24.52
N ASP A 588 -8.49 22.50 25.63
CA ASP A 588 -7.28 22.92 26.33
C ASP A 588 -6.03 22.72 25.44
N ARG A 589 -5.92 21.60 24.73
CA ARG A 589 -4.82 21.29 23.84
C ARG A 589 -4.72 22.27 22.67
N LEU A 590 -5.86 22.54 22.00
CA LEU A 590 -5.92 23.53 20.93
C LEU A 590 -5.51 24.92 21.42
N THR A 591 -5.99 25.33 22.60
CA THR A 591 -5.61 26.61 23.18
C THR A 591 -4.12 26.69 23.53
N GLN A 592 -3.55 25.61 24.06
CA GLN A 592 -2.11 25.52 24.35
C GLN A 592 -1.24 25.59 23.12
N ASP A 593 -1.60 24.83 22.06
CA ASP A 593 -0.77 24.69 20.87
C ASP A 593 -0.92 25.90 19.93
N PHE A 594 -2.13 26.49 19.83
CA PHE A 594 -2.48 27.52 18.84
C PHE A 594 -2.99 28.85 19.43
N GLY A 595 -3.08 28.98 20.76
CA GLY A 595 -3.55 30.20 21.43
C GLY A 595 -5.08 30.33 21.54
N SER A 596 -5.84 29.44 20.88
CA SER A 596 -7.30 29.38 20.90
C SER A 596 -7.77 27.97 20.61
N TRP A 597 -8.93 27.59 21.19
CA TRP A 597 -9.60 26.34 20.75
C TRP A 597 -10.41 26.49 19.47
N GLN A 598 -10.63 27.72 19.01
CA GLN A 598 -11.33 28.04 17.76
C GLN A 598 -10.33 28.21 16.60
N VAL A 599 -9.64 27.15 16.23
CA VAL A 599 -8.63 27.16 15.19
C VAL A 599 -9.22 26.58 13.89
N PRO A 600 -9.07 27.24 12.73
CA PRO A 600 -9.42 26.68 11.45
C PRO A 600 -8.63 25.39 11.17
N TRP A 601 -9.28 24.37 10.57
CA TRP A 601 -8.64 23.09 10.29
C TRP A 601 -7.41 23.22 9.37
N GLY A 602 -7.47 24.10 8.38
CA GLY A 602 -6.37 24.36 7.47
C GLY A 602 -5.10 24.96 8.13
N ASP A 603 -5.23 25.58 9.31
CA ASP A 603 -4.06 26.05 10.07
C ASP A 603 -3.32 24.91 10.76
N ILE A 604 -4.00 23.80 11.00
CA ILE A 604 -3.47 22.60 11.69
C ILE A 604 -3.02 21.56 10.68
N ASN A 605 -3.84 21.21 9.70
CA ASN A 605 -3.71 20.05 8.82
C ASN A 605 -2.96 20.41 7.53
N ARG A 606 -1.71 19.93 7.40
CA ARG A 606 -0.75 20.45 6.42
C ARG A 606 -0.08 19.35 5.62
N PHE A 607 0.15 19.60 4.33
CA PHE A 607 1.10 18.88 3.51
C PHE A 607 2.45 19.61 3.50
N GLN A 608 3.53 18.87 3.69
CA GLN A 608 4.89 19.38 3.59
C GLN A 608 5.78 18.29 2.98
N ARG A 609 6.62 18.67 2.04
CA ARG A 609 7.67 17.82 1.45
C ARG A 609 8.93 18.66 1.32
N ASN A 610 9.89 18.41 2.20
CA ASN A 610 11.09 19.25 2.34
C ASN A 610 12.28 18.75 1.50
N ASP A 611 12.34 17.44 1.28
CA ASP A 611 13.45 16.78 0.59
C ASP A 611 13.01 15.46 -0.04
N GLY A 612 13.94 14.74 -0.68
CA GLY A 612 13.73 13.44 -1.30
C GLY A 612 13.90 12.24 -0.33
N ALA A 613 13.97 12.47 0.99
CA ALA A 613 14.14 11.38 1.95
C ALA A 613 12.92 10.44 1.97
N ILE A 614 13.16 9.16 2.20
CA ILE A 614 12.09 8.17 2.37
C ILE A 614 11.27 8.51 3.60
N VAL A 615 11.93 8.78 4.73
CA VAL A 615 11.30 9.24 5.97
C VAL A 615 11.35 10.75 6.02
N GLN A 616 10.19 11.38 5.90
CA GLN A 616 10.06 12.83 5.89
C GLN A 616 10.21 13.40 7.31
N THR A 617 10.88 14.54 7.42
CA THR A 617 10.92 15.37 8.63
C THR A 617 10.11 16.64 8.42
N PHE A 618 9.43 17.11 9.47
CA PHE A 618 8.51 18.24 9.39
C PHE A 618 8.93 19.38 10.30
N ASP A 619 8.63 20.62 9.87
CA ASP A 619 9.02 21.84 10.56
C ASP A 619 7.94 22.91 10.36
N ASP A 620 7.36 23.41 11.46
CA ASP A 620 6.32 24.43 11.45
C ASP A 620 6.80 25.78 10.85
N ALA A 621 8.12 26.01 10.84
CA ALA A 621 8.72 27.24 10.27
C ALA A 621 8.88 27.18 8.74
N LYS A 622 8.82 25.97 8.13
CA LYS A 622 8.94 25.78 6.69
C LYS A 622 7.60 25.92 5.98
N PRO A 623 7.58 26.29 4.69
CA PRO A 623 6.37 26.34 3.88
C PRO A 623 5.61 25.00 3.88
N SER A 624 4.29 25.08 3.91
CA SER A 624 3.40 23.91 3.84
C SER A 624 2.05 24.31 3.25
N THR A 625 1.37 23.38 2.59
CA THR A 625 0.06 23.59 1.98
C THR A 625 -1.03 23.11 2.91
N ALA A 626 -2.08 23.92 3.13
CA ALA A 626 -3.26 23.51 3.87
C ALA A 626 -4.05 22.45 3.12
N VAL A 627 -4.49 21.39 3.80
CA VAL A 627 -5.30 20.32 3.21
C VAL A 627 -6.61 20.22 3.97
N PRO A 628 -7.78 20.30 3.30
CA PRO A 628 -9.08 20.30 3.97
C PRO A 628 -9.51 18.91 4.46
N PHE A 629 -8.97 17.82 3.85
CA PHE A 629 -9.42 16.46 4.13
C PHE A 629 -9.08 16.03 5.55
N ALA A 630 -9.93 15.20 6.15
CA ALA A 630 -9.65 14.57 7.42
C ALA A 630 -9.13 13.13 7.23
N SER A 631 -8.74 12.47 8.31
CA SER A 631 -8.37 11.06 8.30
C SER A 631 -9.58 10.18 7.93
N SER A 632 -9.31 9.12 7.16
CA SER A 632 -10.28 8.03 6.89
C SER A 632 -10.85 7.39 8.17
N GLN A 633 -10.11 7.47 9.28
CA GLN A 633 -10.57 7.05 10.60
C GLN A 633 -11.89 7.72 11.02
N TRP A 634 -12.12 8.95 10.58
CA TRP A 634 -13.34 9.71 10.92
C TRP A 634 -14.43 9.60 9.85
N GLY A 635 -14.23 8.73 8.86
CA GLY A 635 -15.20 8.51 7.78
C GLY A 635 -14.97 9.38 6.55
N SER A 636 -13.88 10.13 6.47
CA SER A 636 -13.53 10.90 5.27
C SER A 636 -13.21 9.95 4.10
N LEU A 637 -13.91 10.11 2.98
CA LEU A 637 -13.59 9.40 1.74
C LEU A 637 -12.33 9.98 1.11
N ALA A 638 -12.20 11.30 1.03
CA ALA A 638 -10.91 11.94 0.76
C ALA A 638 -10.05 11.85 2.02
N SER A 639 -9.10 10.91 2.03
CA SER A 639 -8.31 10.60 3.22
C SER A 639 -6.99 11.36 3.24
N PHE A 640 -6.71 11.99 4.38
CA PHE A 640 -5.41 12.60 4.67
C PHE A 640 -4.99 12.21 6.10
N GLY A 641 -4.14 11.21 6.21
CA GLY A 641 -3.62 10.70 7.48
C GLY A 641 -2.49 11.59 7.99
N ALA A 642 -2.85 12.59 8.77
CA ALA A 642 -1.92 13.54 9.37
C ALA A 642 -1.85 13.35 10.89
N ARG A 643 -0.69 13.66 11.44
CA ARG A 643 -0.46 13.67 12.88
C ARG A 643 0.58 14.73 13.27
N ARG A 644 0.70 14.98 14.55
CA ARG A 644 1.77 15.77 15.12
C ARG A 644 3.08 14.95 15.14
N TYR A 645 4.19 15.63 14.87
CA TYR A 645 5.54 15.05 14.94
C TYR A 645 6.37 15.75 16.03
N PRO A 646 7.48 15.16 16.49
CA PRO A 646 8.37 15.80 17.43
C PRO A 646 8.78 17.20 16.96
N GLY A 647 8.61 18.20 17.84
CA GLY A 647 8.96 19.61 17.52
C GLY A 647 7.88 20.39 16.76
N THR A 648 6.77 19.76 16.32
CA THR A 648 5.69 20.46 15.59
C THR A 648 4.46 20.66 16.47
N LYS A 649 3.66 21.68 16.18
CA LYS A 649 2.30 21.86 16.67
C LYS A 649 1.28 21.45 15.61
N ARG A 650 1.58 21.72 14.35
CA ARG A 650 0.76 21.34 13.19
C ARG A 650 0.80 19.85 12.97
N TYR A 651 -0.22 19.37 12.28
CA TYR A 651 -0.34 17.99 11.80
C TYR A 651 0.15 17.90 10.37
N TYR A 652 1.02 16.95 10.09
CA TYR A 652 1.57 16.71 8.76
C TYR A 652 1.16 15.34 8.27
N GLY A 653 0.63 15.32 7.00
CA GLY A 653 0.19 14.10 6.35
C GLY A 653 1.35 13.30 5.78
N THR A 654 1.27 11.97 5.94
CA THR A 654 2.24 11.03 5.37
C THR A 654 1.58 9.88 4.62
N LYS A 655 0.26 9.73 4.74
CA LYS A 655 -0.54 8.68 4.11
C LYS A 655 -1.95 9.17 3.80
N GLY A 656 -2.65 8.46 2.96
CA GLY A 656 -4.00 8.82 2.51
C GLY A 656 -4.10 8.76 1.00
N ASN A 657 -4.94 9.57 0.39
CA ASN A 657 -5.05 9.69 -1.07
C ASN A 657 -3.64 9.87 -1.66
N SER A 658 -3.03 8.81 -2.17
CA SER A 658 -1.66 8.87 -2.72
C SER A 658 -1.68 9.01 -4.25
N PHE A 659 -2.60 8.32 -4.90
CA PHE A 659 -2.96 8.42 -6.29
C PHE A 659 -4.49 8.37 -6.39
N VAL A 660 -5.11 9.33 -7.05
CA VAL A 660 -6.56 9.31 -7.27
C VAL A 660 -6.82 9.40 -8.76
N ALA A 661 -7.65 8.48 -9.27
CA ALA A 661 -8.15 8.57 -10.64
C ALA A 661 -9.64 8.24 -10.70
N VAL A 662 -10.35 8.95 -11.56
CA VAL A 662 -11.71 8.62 -12.00
C VAL A 662 -11.67 8.32 -13.50
N VAL A 663 -12.26 7.20 -13.90
CA VAL A 663 -12.17 6.65 -15.26
C VAL A 663 -13.58 6.42 -15.81
N GLU A 664 -13.81 6.79 -17.08
CA GLU A 664 -15.03 6.51 -17.84
C GLU A 664 -14.69 5.62 -19.04
N PHE A 665 -15.37 4.48 -19.15
CA PHE A 665 -15.19 3.48 -20.21
C PHE A 665 -16.25 3.68 -21.30
N GLY A 666 -16.06 4.74 -22.11
CA GLY A 666 -16.89 5.03 -23.29
C GLY A 666 -16.27 4.51 -24.59
N PRO A 667 -16.68 5.02 -25.76
CA PRO A 667 -16.05 4.72 -27.06
C PRO A 667 -14.55 5.03 -27.08
N SER A 668 -14.10 5.93 -26.25
CA SER A 668 -12.71 6.20 -25.90
C SER A 668 -12.66 6.31 -24.38
N VAL A 669 -11.66 5.72 -23.75
CA VAL A 669 -11.46 5.87 -22.31
C VAL A 669 -11.08 7.31 -21.99
N ARG A 670 -11.68 7.87 -20.93
CA ARG A 670 -11.36 9.19 -20.40
C ARG A 670 -11.09 9.09 -18.92
N ALA A 671 -10.12 9.80 -18.44
CA ALA A 671 -9.79 9.81 -17.01
C ALA A 671 -9.26 11.15 -16.53
N LEU A 672 -9.46 11.40 -15.24
CA LEU A 672 -8.81 12.46 -14.48
C LEU A 672 -7.98 11.81 -13.39
N ALA A 673 -6.80 12.35 -13.11
CA ALA A 673 -5.91 11.80 -12.06
C ALA A 673 -5.12 12.89 -11.33
N VAL A 674 -4.65 12.55 -10.13
CA VAL A 674 -3.67 13.32 -9.36
C VAL A 674 -2.81 12.40 -8.52
N SER A 675 -1.51 12.67 -8.46
CA SER A 675 -0.57 12.06 -7.52
C SER A 675 -0.14 13.09 -6.48
N ILE A 676 -0.20 12.73 -5.20
CA ILE A 676 0.22 13.67 -4.16
C ILE A 676 1.71 14.01 -4.30
N GLY A 677 2.02 15.31 -4.23
CA GLY A 677 3.34 15.85 -4.50
C GLY A 677 3.50 16.14 -5.98
N GLY A 678 3.91 15.16 -6.74
CA GLY A 678 4.22 15.19 -8.16
C GLY A 678 4.96 13.93 -8.58
N ALA A 679 5.39 13.84 -9.84
CA ALA A 679 5.99 12.64 -10.42
C ALA A 679 7.42 12.36 -9.93
N SER A 680 8.18 13.38 -9.50
CA SER A 680 9.60 13.27 -9.17
C SER A 680 9.86 13.17 -7.66
N GLY A 681 10.86 12.35 -7.28
CA GLY A 681 11.45 12.29 -5.94
C GLY A 681 12.58 13.30 -5.71
N HIS A 682 12.96 14.09 -6.72
CA HIS A 682 14.07 15.02 -6.68
C HIS A 682 13.60 16.44 -6.32
N PRO A 683 14.07 17.04 -5.22
CA PRO A 683 13.64 18.38 -4.76
C PRO A 683 13.87 19.51 -5.78
N GLU A 684 14.86 19.36 -6.64
CA GLU A 684 15.20 20.31 -7.70
C GLU A 684 14.29 20.24 -8.94
N SER A 685 13.53 19.17 -9.06
CA SER A 685 12.58 18.99 -10.15
C SER A 685 11.34 19.87 -9.95
N LYS A 686 10.87 20.50 -11.02
CA LYS A 686 9.57 21.21 -10.99
C LYS A 686 8.40 20.28 -10.66
N HIS A 687 8.55 18.95 -10.94
CA HIS A 687 7.56 17.91 -10.66
C HIS A 687 7.69 17.30 -9.27
N PHE A 688 8.41 17.94 -8.36
CA PHE A 688 8.52 17.49 -6.97
C PHE A 688 7.24 17.75 -6.16
N VAL A 689 6.58 18.92 -6.39
CA VAL A 689 5.38 19.35 -5.63
C VAL A 689 4.32 20.06 -6.51
N ASP A 690 4.41 19.97 -7.82
CA ASP A 690 3.55 20.70 -8.77
C ASP A 690 2.08 20.28 -8.75
N GLN A 691 1.74 19.07 -8.24
CA GLN A 691 0.37 18.60 -8.12
C GLN A 691 -0.26 18.87 -6.73
N VAL A 692 0.49 19.39 -5.77
CA VAL A 692 0.02 19.55 -4.37
C VAL A 692 -1.21 20.45 -4.26
N GLN A 693 -1.25 21.58 -4.98
CA GLN A 693 -2.40 22.48 -4.90
C GLN A 693 -3.65 21.87 -5.53
N ARG A 694 -3.51 21.15 -6.67
CA ARG A 694 -4.60 20.40 -7.29
C ARG A 694 -5.14 19.34 -6.35
N TYR A 695 -4.23 18.60 -5.74
CA TYR A 695 -4.56 17.60 -4.73
C TYR A 695 -5.39 18.18 -3.57
N ALA A 696 -4.90 19.28 -2.96
CA ALA A 696 -5.60 19.92 -1.84
C ALA A 696 -6.98 20.49 -2.23
N ASN A 697 -7.16 20.89 -3.46
CA ASN A 697 -8.42 21.41 -3.98
C ASN A 697 -9.39 20.30 -4.46
N GLY A 698 -8.94 19.04 -4.55
CA GLY A 698 -9.71 17.98 -5.21
C GLY A 698 -9.89 18.20 -6.72
N ASP A 699 -8.97 18.95 -7.34
CA ASP A 699 -8.97 19.26 -8.76
C ASP A 699 -8.00 18.34 -9.51
N LEU A 700 -8.52 17.29 -10.14
CA LEU A 700 -7.74 16.32 -10.86
C LEU A 700 -7.43 16.81 -12.28
N ARG A 701 -6.21 16.52 -12.78
CA ARG A 701 -5.79 16.83 -14.15
C ARG A 701 -6.31 15.78 -15.15
N PRO A 702 -6.52 16.14 -16.43
CA PRO A 702 -6.76 15.16 -17.49
C PRO A 702 -5.60 14.16 -17.60
N VAL A 703 -5.95 12.90 -17.90
CA VAL A 703 -4.97 11.87 -18.27
C VAL A 703 -4.79 11.92 -19.78
N TYR A 704 -3.57 12.04 -20.24
CA TYR A 704 -3.20 11.97 -21.66
C TYR A 704 -3.04 10.49 -22.06
N PHE A 705 -4.17 9.84 -22.38
CA PHE A 705 -4.16 8.41 -22.68
C PHE A 705 -3.81 8.12 -24.14
N TYR A 706 -4.33 8.88 -25.07
CA TYR A 706 -4.06 8.68 -26.50
C TYR A 706 -2.93 9.60 -27.01
N PRO A 707 -2.21 9.23 -28.07
CA PRO A 707 -1.16 10.08 -28.63
C PRO A 707 -1.62 11.52 -28.96
N LYS A 708 -2.87 11.67 -29.43
CA LYS A 708 -3.47 12.98 -29.70
C LYS A 708 -3.63 13.84 -28.44
N ASP A 709 -3.79 13.21 -27.27
CA ASP A 709 -3.96 13.93 -26.01
C ASP A 709 -2.63 14.54 -25.52
N LEU A 710 -1.51 14.04 -26.03
CA LEU A 710 -0.16 14.58 -25.75
C LEU A 710 0.22 15.78 -26.63
N GLU A 711 -0.54 16.06 -27.70
CA GLU A 711 -0.23 17.19 -28.59
C GLU A 711 -0.27 18.53 -27.81
N GLY A 712 0.85 19.22 -27.77
CA GLY A 712 1.02 20.46 -27.00
C GLY A 712 1.34 20.26 -25.51
N HIS A 713 1.47 19.02 -25.04
CA HIS A 713 1.72 18.65 -23.64
C HIS A 713 3.01 17.84 -23.44
N ILE A 714 3.88 17.80 -24.44
CA ILE A 714 5.16 17.09 -24.37
C ILE A 714 6.23 18.04 -23.83
N GLU A 715 6.83 17.68 -22.70
CA GLU A 715 7.99 18.39 -22.17
C GLU A 715 9.29 17.93 -22.86
N ARG A 716 9.49 16.60 -22.94
CA ARG A 716 10.64 16.00 -23.63
C ARG A 716 10.34 14.59 -24.12
N SER A 717 11.10 14.16 -25.13
CA SER A 717 11.07 12.77 -25.62
C SER A 717 12.49 12.30 -25.89
N TYR A 718 12.84 11.10 -25.47
CA TYR A 718 14.21 10.59 -25.50
C TYR A 718 14.22 9.06 -25.49
N ARG A 719 15.39 8.48 -25.79
CA ARG A 719 15.69 7.06 -25.61
C ARG A 719 16.58 6.85 -24.40
N PRO A 720 16.40 5.79 -23.59
CA PRO A 720 17.30 5.47 -22.49
C PRO A 720 18.77 5.40 -22.96
N GLY A 721 19.66 6.05 -22.24
CA GLY A 721 21.09 6.08 -22.56
C GLY A 721 21.51 7.17 -23.57
N GLU A 722 20.57 7.83 -24.26
CA GLU A 722 20.92 9.05 -24.99
C GLU A 722 21.29 10.15 -24.00
N SER A 723 22.38 10.89 -24.29
CA SER A 723 22.77 12.07 -23.52
C SER A 723 21.74 13.20 -23.75
N GLY A 724 20.56 13.00 -23.20
CA GLY A 724 19.54 14.02 -23.08
C GLY A 724 19.98 14.96 -21.98
N SER A 725 19.98 16.27 -22.25
CA SER A 725 20.06 17.30 -21.24
C SER A 725 19.09 16.93 -20.11
N GLY A 726 19.62 16.56 -18.94
CA GLY A 726 18.85 16.36 -17.74
C GLY A 726 18.03 17.61 -17.40
N PRO A 727 17.09 17.50 -16.46
CA PRO A 727 16.28 18.63 -16.02
C PRO A 727 17.13 19.80 -15.55
#